data_7b9abd0f81ec58c4ed437ae1af245387
#
_entry.id   7b9abd0f81ec58c4ed437ae1af245387
#
_cell.length_a   1.000
_cell.length_b   1.000
_cell.length_c   1.000
_cell.angle_alpha   90.00
_cell.angle_beta   90.00
_cell.angle_gamma   90.00
#
_symmetry.space_group_name_H-M   'P 1'
#
loop_
_entity.id
_entity.type
_entity.pdbx_description
1 polymer ?
#
loop_
_entity_poly.entity_id
_entity_poly.type
_entity_poly.pdbx_seq_one_letter_code
_entity_poly.pdbx_strand_id
1 'polypeptide(L)'
;MWVVLCILSMGSALAQLNTDRITAIGRNALYFDDYVLSIQYFNQVIKIKPYLSEPYLLRAIAKIQLGDYTGAELDCNAAIARNPFHPGAYYTRGFIYRQTDQLEKAERDFSEALIFAPENRTYIAMRADVLAEMEQYDLALRDINHLLHRDPQSASLHFEKGSICLRSHDTICALDAFTKATEYDSQNPANWSALGLVQLMQDNQDDALSSLSRSIEHGSKWAGDYINRGIIYYRKHNYRSALADYDKAVALSPRDAQCYYNRGVLRQELGDYNRALEDFTQAINFAPDRIELYYQRGMVQLQLRQWQEALNDFNTIIERYPYFLPAYYLAAQAETSLGHGKEAYQLRQQAYGLEQKKDSIQSLQTNMQLAENQPQQRDRRKEFSALAAQNQEANDEENKYDSDTRGTVQKRYTDVVNEPNIFLSYYASNTNANSLRQTNYSHATVDAYNRAMQLPAPLRFTTQEITLTADMVNQHFAQISSLSHHIDLLEQIAMPHSQNNAQLCAAYIARAFEFALVQDYSSALDDVTRAILMDGTLYFAYFCRANWRYKLLEYKRAMGEATDKADFELMMRDYDYVINHLPDFSFAYYNKANMLCVQQDFKAAISYYTQAITSDGDFAEAYFNRGLTYIYIGEHEKGIADLSKAGELGIYQAYNLISRFQ
;
A
#
# COMPACT_ATOMS: atom_id res chain seq x y z
N MET A 1 42.07 7.71 -46.02
CA MET A 1 40.72 8.14 -45.62
C MET A 1 39.74 7.01 -45.39
N TRP A 2 39.78 5.91 -46.16
CA TRP A 2 38.89 4.75 -45.97
C TRP A 2 39.15 3.89 -44.71
N VAL A 3 40.39 3.77 -44.27
CA VAL A 3 40.78 2.98 -43.07
C VAL A 3 40.33 3.69 -41.76
N VAL A 4 40.31 5.01 -41.74
CA VAL A 4 39.82 5.77 -40.55
C VAL A 4 38.30 5.72 -40.41
N LEU A 5 37.56 5.65 -41.51
CA LEU A 5 36.08 5.47 -41.49
C LEU A 5 35.71 4.04 -40.98
N CYS A 6 36.48 3.01 -41.33
CA CYS A 6 36.23 1.67 -40.80
C CYS A 6 36.56 1.51 -39.31
N ILE A 7 37.50 2.26 -38.78
CA ILE A 7 37.85 2.20 -37.33
C ILE A 7 36.78 2.95 -36.52
N LEU A 8 36.19 4.02 -37.04
CA LEU A 8 35.12 4.73 -36.39
C LEU A 8 33.78 3.96 -36.41
N SER A 9 33.56 3.06 -37.39
CA SER A 9 32.37 2.20 -37.44
C SER A 9 32.50 0.94 -36.57
N MET A 10 33.71 0.52 -36.22
CA MET A 10 33.94 -0.59 -35.29
C MET A 10 33.83 -0.19 -33.82
N GLY A 11 33.98 1.09 -33.47
CA GLY A 11 33.87 1.60 -32.09
C GLY A 11 32.42 1.67 -31.60
N SER A 12 31.44 1.73 -32.49
CA SER A 12 30.02 1.81 -32.12
C SER A 12 29.28 0.45 -32.07
N ALA A 13 29.95 -0.64 -32.46
CA ALA A 13 29.35 -1.97 -32.48
C ALA A 13 29.55 -2.77 -31.16
N LEU A 14 30.31 -2.26 -30.19
CA LEU A 14 30.69 -3.02 -28.99
C LEU A 14 29.84 -2.71 -27.74
N ALA A 15 28.83 -1.87 -27.81
CA ALA A 15 27.95 -1.57 -26.69
C ALA A 15 26.46 -1.59 -27.05
N GLN A 16 26.03 -2.47 -27.93
CA GLN A 16 24.60 -2.73 -28.09
C GLN A 16 24.18 -3.58 -26.89
N LEU A 17 23.69 -2.91 -25.83
CA LEU A 17 23.06 -3.60 -24.69
C LEU A 17 22.02 -4.57 -25.26
N ASN A 18 22.23 -5.86 -25.04
CA ASN A 18 21.31 -6.89 -25.51
C ASN A 18 20.02 -6.83 -24.68
N THR A 19 19.05 -6.03 -25.17
CA THR A 19 17.77 -5.82 -24.50
C THR A 19 16.99 -7.10 -24.25
N ASP A 20 17.18 -8.12 -25.11
CA ASP A 20 16.50 -9.42 -24.96
C ASP A 20 17.07 -10.17 -23.73
N ARG A 21 18.38 -10.08 -23.53
CA ARG A 21 19.02 -10.62 -22.32
C ARG A 21 18.58 -9.89 -21.06
N ILE A 22 18.49 -8.56 -21.11
CA ILE A 22 18.01 -7.75 -19.97
C ILE A 22 16.56 -8.09 -19.65
N THR A 23 15.69 -8.23 -20.67
CA THR A 23 14.29 -8.65 -20.51
C THR A 23 14.21 -10.04 -19.88
N ALA A 24 15.06 -10.98 -20.31
CA ALA A 24 15.11 -12.34 -19.75
C ALA A 24 15.52 -12.33 -18.27
N ILE A 25 16.50 -11.50 -17.89
CA ILE A 25 16.92 -11.34 -16.48
C ILE A 25 15.78 -10.74 -15.67
N GLY A 26 15.09 -9.71 -16.19
CA GLY A 26 13.93 -9.11 -15.56
C GLY A 26 12.76 -10.10 -15.34
N ARG A 27 12.51 -10.99 -16.32
CA ARG A 27 11.52 -12.07 -16.17
C ARG A 27 11.94 -13.10 -15.12
N ASN A 28 13.23 -13.45 -15.05
CA ASN A 28 13.71 -14.33 -14.01
C ASN A 28 13.56 -13.70 -12.61
N ALA A 29 13.90 -12.42 -12.46
CA ALA A 29 13.67 -11.70 -11.22
C ALA A 29 12.19 -11.71 -10.83
N LEU A 30 11.28 -11.47 -11.79
CA LEU A 30 9.83 -11.54 -11.58
C LEU A 30 9.38 -12.96 -11.15
N TYR A 31 9.92 -13.99 -11.76
CA TYR A 31 9.60 -15.39 -11.43
C TYR A 31 10.07 -15.79 -10.01
N PHE A 32 11.18 -15.22 -9.54
CA PHE A 32 11.70 -15.44 -8.20
C PHE A 32 11.20 -14.41 -7.17
N ASP A 33 10.13 -13.69 -7.49
CA ASP A 33 9.48 -12.70 -6.61
C ASP A 33 10.36 -11.50 -6.25
N ASP A 34 11.45 -11.26 -6.98
CA ASP A 34 12.25 -10.04 -6.84
C ASP A 34 11.69 -8.93 -7.73
N TYR A 35 10.52 -8.42 -7.33
CA TYR A 35 9.75 -7.47 -8.11
C TYR A 35 10.46 -6.15 -8.34
N VAL A 36 11.19 -5.67 -7.34
CA VAL A 36 11.96 -4.42 -7.43
C VAL A 36 13.07 -4.54 -8.45
N LEU A 37 13.84 -5.62 -8.40
CA LEU A 37 14.91 -5.88 -9.37
C LEU A 37 14.34 -6.04 -10.79
N SER A 38 13.21 -6.71 -10.94
CA SER A 38 12.54 -6.87 -12.22
C SER A 38 12.13 -5.52 -12.81
N ILE A 39 11.57 -4.61 -12.02
CA ILE A 39 11.22 -3.24 -12.43
C ILE A 39 12.46 -2.51 -12.96
N GLN A 40 13.60 -2.61 -12.29
CA GLN A 40 14.83 -1.95 -12.73
C GLN A 40 15.33 -2.45 -14.09
N TYR A 41 15.27 -3.75 -14.33
CA TYR A 41 15.63 -4.30 -15.64
C TYR A 41 14.64 -3.85 -16.72
N PHE A 42 13.34 -3.83 -16.46
CA PHE A 42 12.37 -3.35 -17.43
C PHE A 42 12.50 -1.85 -17.69
N ASN A 43 12.85 -1.04 -16.68
CA ASN A 43 13.18 0.38 -16.86
C ASN A 43 14.35 0.57 -17.84
N GLN A 44 15.41 -0.24 -17.71
CA GLN A 44 16.55 -0.19 -18.65
C GLN A 44 16.12 -0.51 -20.09
N VAL A 45 15.27 -1.54 -20.26
CA VAL A 45 14.74 -1.89 -21.59
C VAL A 45 13.86 -0.78 -22.15
N ILE A 46 12.96 -0.22 -21.33
CA ILE A 46 12.07 0.87 -21.70
C ILE A 46 12.87 2.13 -22.12
N LYS A 47 13.93 2.46 -21.38
CA LYS A 47 14.80 3.60 -21.71
C LYS A 47 15.49 3.44 -23.07
N ILE A 48 15.89 2.22 -23.43
CA ILE A 48 16.58 1.92 -24.70
C ILE A 48 15.60 1.74 -25.85
N LYS A 49 14.48 1.03 -25.61
CA LYS A 49 13.47 0.68 -26.62
C LYS A 49 12.06 1.04 -26.12
N PRO A 50 11.72 2.34 -26.02
CA PRO A 50 10.44 2.79 -25.44
C PRO A 50 9.20 2.41 -26.27
N TYR A 51 9.39 1.88 -27.48
CA TYR A 51 8.32 1.46 -28.39
C TYR A 51 7.86 0.01 -28.15
N LEU A 52 8.56 -0.79 -27.36
CA LEU A 52 8.18 -2.16 -27.03
C LEU A 52 7.04 -2.17 -26.01
N SER A 53 5.98 -2.94 -26.27
CA SER A 53 4.83 -3.10 -25.37
C SER A 53 5.16 -3.98 -24.17
N GLU A 54 5.87 -5.09 -24.40
CA GLU A 54 6.09 -6.15 -23.42
C GLU A 54 6.79 -5.71 -22.13
N PRO A 55 7.87 -4.87 -22.16
CA PRO A 55 8.52 -4.45 -20.92
C PRO A 55 7.60 -3.65 -20.00
N TYR A 56 6.66 -2.85 -20.55
CA TYR A 56 5.66 -2.15 -19.77
C TYR A 56 4.68 -3.13 -19.11
N LEU A 57 4.19 -4.14 -19.84
CA LEU A 57 3.31 -5.16 -19.29
C LEU A 57 3.98 -5.94 -18.14
N LEU A 58 5.23 -6.36 -18.35
CA LEU A 58 5.97 -7.10 -17.32
C LEU A 58 6.24 -6.23 -16.08
N ARG A 59 6.50 -4.93 -16.27
CA ARG A 59 6.65 -3.98 -15.18
C ARG A 59 5.33 -3.75 -14.43
N ALA A 60 4.20 -3.68 -15.16
CA ALA A 60 2.87 -3.63 -14.55
C ALA A 60 2.61 -4.85 -13.65
N ILE A 61 2.94 -6.06 -14.12
CA ILE A 61 2.79 -7.28 -13.31
C ILE A 61 3.62 -7.21 -12.02
N ALA A 62 4.88 -6.73 -12.10
CA ALA A 62 5.72 -6.56 -10.92
C ALA A 62 5.14 -5.54 -9.93
N LYS A 63 4.59 -4.42 -10.43
CA LYS A 63 3.95 -3.39 -9.61
C LYS A 63 2.68 -3.88 -8.92
N ILE A 64 1.88 -4.72 -9.59
CA ILE A 64 0.69 -5.36 -9.00
C ILE A 64 1.10 -6.16 -7.75
N GLN A 65 2.18 -6.92 -7.82
CA GLN A 65 2.67 -7.72 -6.70
C GLN A 65 3.16 -6.86 -5.51
N LEU A 66 3.58 -5.63 -5.80
CA LEU A 66 3.94 -4.64 -4.79
C LEU A 66 2.75 -3.81 -4.28
N GLY A 67 1.53 -4.05 -4.83
CA GLY A 67 0.33 -3.28 -4.50
C GLY A 67 0.22 -1.92 -5.20
N ASP A 68 1.11 -1.60 -6.15
CA ASP A 68 1.07 -0.34 -6.91
C ASP A 68 0.13 -0.49 -8.12
N TYR A 69 -1.17 -0.50 -7.87
CA TYR A 69 -2.19 -0.62 -8.92
C TYR A 69 -2.23 0.61 -9.83
N THR A 70 -2.02 1.80 -9.28
CA THR A 70 -1.99 3.06 -10.06
C THR A 70 -0.86 3.08 -11.07
N GLY A 71 0.35 2.76 -10.65
CA GLY A 71 1.50 2.68 -11.55
C GLY A 71 1.40 1.52 -12.54
N ALA A 72 0.78 0.41 -12.13
CA ALA A 72 0.53 -0.73 -13.01
C ALA A 72 -0.50 -0.40 -14.09
N GLU A 73 -1.56 0.35 -13.79
CA GLU A 73 -2.54 0.83 -14.78
C GLU A 73 -1.87 1.71 -15.84
N LEU A 74 -1.02 2.66 -15.42
CA LEU A 74 -0.27 3.51 -16.35
C LEU A 74 0.62 2.68 -17.30
N ASP A 75 1.27 1.66 -16.77
CA ASP A 75 2.09 0.75 -17.58
C ASP A 75 1.25 -0.09 -18.55
N CYS A 76 0.09 -0.60 -18.12
CA CYS A 76 -0.84 -1.29 -19.01
C CYS A 76 -1.35 -0.37 -20.13
N ASN A 77 -1.70 0.88 -19.79
CA ASN A 77 -2.09 1.89 -20.77
C ASN A 77 -0.97 2.15 -21.79
N ALA A 78 0.27 2.25 -21.32
CA ALA A 78 1.44 2.40 -22.16
C ALA A 78 1.70 1.18 -23.04
N ALA A 79 1.48 -0.04 -22.53
CA ALA A 79 1.59 -1.28 -23.30
C ALA A 79 0.54 -1.37 -24.40
N ILE A 80 -0.72 -1.06 -24.09
CA ILE A 80 -1.85 -1.05 -25.05
C ILE A 80 -1.64 0.00 -26.15
N ALA A 81 -1.19 1.20 -25.79
CA ALA A 81 -0.90 2.26 -26.77
C ALA A 81 0.17 1.84 -27.80
N ARG A 82 1.10 0.96 -27.42
CA ARG A 82 2.17 0.44 -28.30
C ARG A 82 1.76 -0.80 -29.08
N ASN A 83 0.96 -1.64 -28.48
CA ASN A 83 0.40 -2.82 -29.14
C ASN A 83 -1.07 -3.03 -28.72
N PRO A 84 -2.03 -2.43 -29.46
CA PRO A 84 -3.45 -2.56 -29.18
C PRO A 84 -4.00 -4.00 -29.35
N PHE A 85 -3.22 -4.90 -29.91
CA PHE A 85 -3.62 -6.30 -30.18
C PHE A 85 -3.08 -7.27 -29.14
N HIS A 86 -2.56 -6.77 -28.00
CA HIS A 86 -1.95 -7.61 -26.97
C HIS A 86 -2.97 -7.99 -25.88
N PRO A 87 -3.58 -9.19 -25.92
CA PRO A 87 -4.66 -9.56 -24.98
C PRO A 87 -4.22 -9.53 -23.52
N GLY A 88 -2.96 -9.90 -23.22
CA GLY A 88 -2.42 -9.88 -21.86
C GLY A 88 -2.40 -8.49 -21.23
N ALA A 89 -2.26 -7.42 -22.02
CA ALA A 89 -2.25 -6.05 -21.47
C ALA A 89 -3.66 -5.63 -21.01
N TYR A 90 -4.70 -5.96 -21.78
CA TYR A 90 -6.09 -5.76 -21.36
C TYR A 90 -6.44 -6.64 -20.17
N TYR A 91 -6.07 -7.92 -20.18
CA TYR A 91 -6.29 -8.82 -19.05
C TYR A 91 -5.68 -8.28 -17.76
N THR A 92 -4.41 -7.84 -17.81
CA THR A 92 -3.72 -7.31 -16.64
C THR A 92 -4.37 -6.01 -16.14
N ARG A 93 -4.82 -5.12 -17.05
CA ARG A 93 -5.53 -3.90 -16.67
C ARG A 93 -6.94 -4.21 -16.14
N GLY A 94 -7.65 -5.16 -16.72
CA GLY A 94 -8.92 -5.65 -16.19
C GLY A 94 -8.79 -6.23 -14.79
N PHE A 95 -7.71 -6.97 -14.52
CA PHE A 95 -7.39 -7.44 -13.16
C PHE A 95 -7.20 -6.28 -12.19
N ILE A 96 -6.46 -5.21 -12.57
CA ILE A 96 -6.28 -4.01 -11.75
C ILE A 96 -7.62 -3.36 -11.46
N TYR A 97 -8.47 -3.18 -12.47
CA TYR A 97 -9.80 -2.58 -12.31
C TYR A 97 -10.69 -3.39 -11.36
N ARG A 98 -10.62 -4.73 -11.41
CA ARG A 98 -11.32 -5.59 -10.46
C ARG A 98 -10.81 -5.36 -9.03
N GLN A 99 -9.48 -5.30 -8.81
CA GLN A 99 -8.89 -5.06 -7.49
C GLN A 99 -9.22 -3.68 -6.91
N THR A 100 -9.49 -2.72 -7.77
CA THR A 100 -9.87 -1.34 -7.40
C THR A 100 -11.38 -1.09 -7.44
N ASP A 101 -12.20 -2.16 -7.49
CA ASP A 101 -13.67 -2.13 -7.48
C ASP A 101 -14.29 -1.36 -8.66
N GLN A 102 -13.58 -1.30 -9.81
CA GLN A 102 -14.06 -0.69 -11.06
C GLN A 102 -14.59 -1.76 -12.01
N LEU A 103 -15.64 -2.48 -11.60
CA LEU A 103 -16.08 -3.72 -12.22
C LEU A 103 -16.48 -3.57 -13.69
N GLU A 104 -17.14 -2.45 -14.08
CA GLU A 104 -17.53 -2.20 -15.47
C GLU A 104 -16.32 -2.01 -16.42
N LYS A 105 -15.24 -1.42 -15.89
CA LYS A 105 -13.99 -1.31 -16.66
C LYS A 105 -13.29 -2.64 -16.75
N ALA A 106 -13.31 -3.43 -15.67
CA ALA A 106 -12.74 -4.77 -15.65
C ALA A 106 -13.41 -5.70 -16.65
N GLU A 107 -14.76 -5.73 -16.68
CA GLU A 107 -15.53 -6.52 -17.65
C GLU A 107 -15.17 -6.12 -19.08
N ARG A 108 -15.15 -4.80 -19.37
CA ARG A 108 -14.78 -4.30 -20.70
C ARG A 108 -13.40 -4.76 -21.14
N ASP A 109 -12.41 -4.66 -20.27
CA ASP A 109 -11.05 -5.05 -20.59
C ASP A 109 -10.91 -6.57 -20.75
N PHE A 110 -11.59 -7.39 -19.95
CA PHE A 110 -11.63 -8.84 -20.19
C PHE A 110 -12.34 -9.19 -21.49
N SER A 111 -13.39 -8.47 -21.84
CA SER A 111 -14.07 -8.63 -23.15
C SER A 111 -13.16 -8.24 -24.31
N GLU A 112 -12.39 -7.16 -24.22
CA GLU A 112 -11.38 -6.78 -25.21
C GLU A 112 -10.27 -7.84 -25.31
N ALA A 113 -9.78 -8.37 -24.18
CA ALA A 113 -8.80 -9.47 -24.22
C ALA A 113 -9.33 -10.70 -24.96
N LEU A 114 -10.61 -11.00 -24.81
CA LEU A 114 -11.27 -12.13 -25.49
C LEU A 114 -11.51 -11.90 -26.97
N ILE A 115 -11.56 -10.66 -27.48
CA ILE A 115 -11.58 -10.38 -28.95
C ILE A 115 -10.30 -10.95 -29.59
N PHE A 116 -9.15 -10.81 -28.94
CA PHE A 116 -7.86 -11.28 -29.47
C PHE A 116 -7.52 -12.73 -29.09
N ALA A 117 -8.11 -13.23 -28.01
CA ALA A 117 -7.90 -14.59 -27.53
C ALA A 117 -9.22 -15.22 -27.05
N PRO A 118 -10.18 -15.52 -27.97
CA PRO A 118 -11.56 -15.87 -27.61
C PRO A 118 -11.68 -17.18 -26.83
N GLU A 119 -10.69 -18.05 -26.93
CA GLU A 119 -10.70 -19.37 -26.31
C GLU A 119 -9.81 -19.46 -25.07
N ASN A 120 -9.31 -18.32 -24.57
CA ASN A 120 -8.45 -18.30 -23.40
C ASN A 120 -9.27 -18.56 -22.13
N ARG A 121 -9.07 -19.74 -21.54
CA ARG A 121 -9.79 -20.20 -20.35
C ARG A 121 -9.72 -19.20 -19.18
N THR A 122 -8.52 -18.65 -18.92
CA THR A 122 -8.32 -17.70 -17.83
C THR A 122 -9.10 -16.40 -18.03
N TYR A 123 -9.13 -15.89 -19.26
CA TYR A 123 -9.85 -14.64 -19.54
C TYR A 123 -11.36 -14.80 -19.43
N ILE A 124 -11.88 -15.96 -19.91
CA ILE A 124 -13.31 -16.29 -19.79
C ILE A 124 -13.70 -16.44 -18.31
N ALA A 125 -12.91 -17.18 -17.51
CA ALA A 125 -13.17 -17.36 -16.09
C ALA A 125 -13.16 -16.03 -15.33
N MET A 126 -12.15 -15.18 -15.57
CA MET A 126 -12.05 -13.87 -14.92
C MET A 126 -13.20 -12.92 -15.29
N ARG A 127 -13.67 -12.98 -16.54
CA ARG A 127 -14.87 -12.23 -16.94
C ARG A 127 -16.11 -12.76 -16.25
N ALA A 128 -16.28 -14.08 -16.18
CA ALA A 128 -17.40 -14.70 -15.47
C ALA A 128 -17.44 -14.28 -13.99
N ASP A 129 -16.28 -14.24 -13.32
CA ASP A 129 -16.18 -13.77 -11.93
C ASP A 129 -16.65 -12.32 -11.78
N VAL A 130 -16.15 -11.42 -12.64
CA VAL A 130 -16.55 -10.00 -12.60
C VAL A 130 -18.01 -9.82 -12.93
N LEU A 131 -18.54 -10.53 -13.94
CA LEU A 131 -19.97 -10.51 -14.25
C LEU A 131 -20.82 -10.98 -13.06
N ALA A 132 -20.36 -12.01 -12.34
CA ALA A 132 -21.04 -12.46 -11.13
C ALA A 132 -20.92 -11.44 -9.97
N GLU A 133 -19.81 -10.71 -9.85
CA GLU A 133 -19.67 -9.60 -8.90
C GLU A 133 -20.61 -8.43 -9.23
N MET A 134 -20.84 -8.17 -10.53
CA MET A 134 -21.82 -7.20 -11.04
C MET A 134 -23.28 -7.69 -10.96
N GLU A 135 -23.53 -8.85 -10.39
CA GLU A 135 -24.87 -9.50 -10.32
C GLU A 135 -25.45 -9.86 -11.69
N GLN A 136 -24.62 -9.91 -12.75
CA GLN A 136 -25.02 -10.33 -14.10
C GLN A 136 -24.87 -11.84 -14.26
N TYR A 137 -25.60 -12.59 -13.45
CA TYR A 137 -25.45 -14.05 -13.29
C TYR A 137 -25.67 -14.83 -14.57
N ASP A 138 -26.63 -14.42 -15.42
CA ASP A 138 -26.91 -15.09 -16.70
C ASP A 138 -25.71 -15.06 -17.64
N LEU A 139 -25.00 -13.93 -17.69
CA LEU A 139 -23.80 -13.77 -18.53
C LEU A 139 -22.62 -14.56 -17.94
N ALA A 140 -22.44 -14.50 -16.63
CA ALA A 140 -21.42 -15.29 -15.93
C ALA A 140 -21.62 -16.79 -16.16
N LEU A 141 -22.85 -17.30 -16.06
CA LEU A 141 -23.18 -18.69 -16.32
C LEU A 141 -22.97 -19.09 -17.79
N ARG A 142 -23.17 -18.19 -18.74
CA ARG A 142 -22.83 -18.46 -20.15
C ARG A 142 -21.34 -18.70 -20.33
N ASP A 143 -20.50 -17.87 -19.73
CA ASP A 143 -19.04 -18.00 -19.78
C ASP A 143 -18.59 -19.33 -19.14
N ILE A 144 -19.07 -19.65 -17.95
CA ILE A 144 -18.74 -20.91 -17.27
C ILE A 144 -19.26 -22.12 -18.06
N ASN A 145 -20.48 -22.08 -18.61
CA ASN A 145 -21.01 -23.16 -19.42
C ASN A 145 -20.22 -23.33 -20.74
N HIS A 146 -19.68 -22.23 -21.32
CA HIS A 146 -18.77 -22.33 -22.46
C HIS A 146 -17.50 -23.10 -22.11
N LEU A 147 -16.92 -22.85 -20.93
CA LEU A 147 -15.76 -23.60 -20.44
C LEU A 147 -16.10 -25.07 -20.15
N LEU A 148 -17.25 -25.33 -19.51
CA LEU A 148 -17.74 -26.70 -19.21
C LEU A 148 -18.05 -27.49 -20.48
N HIS A 149 -18.44 -26.86 -21.58
CA HIS A 149 -18.64 -27.56 -22.86
C HIS A 149 -17.33 -28.19 -23.38
N ARG A 150 -16.19 -27.60 -23.05
CA ARG A 150 -14.85 -28.08 -23.46
C ARG A 150 -14.24 -29.02 -22.42
N ASP A 151 -14.51 -28.79 -21.14
CA ASP A 151 -14.02 -29.60 -20.04
C ASP A 151 -15.18 -29.99 -19.10
N PRO A 152 -16.04 -30.95 -19.54
CA PRO A 152 -17.26 -31.30 -18.82
C PRO A 152 -17.01 -31.94 -17.45
N GLN A 153 -15.80 -32.47 -17.20
CA GLN A 153 -15.45 -33.17 -15.97
C GLN A 153 -14.62 -32.30 -15.01
N SER A 154 -14.50 -31.01 -15.27
CA SER A 154 -13.78 -30.10 -14.40
C SER A 154 -14.55 -29.81 -13.11
N ALA A 155 -14.11 -30.39 -12.00
CA ALA A 155 -14.70 -30.16 -10.69
C ALA A 155 -14.66 -28.67 -10.31
N SER A 156 -13.58 -27.95 -10.63
CA SER A 156 -13.44 -26.51 -10.35
C SER A 156 -14.46 -25.66 -11.09
N LEU A 157 -14.74 -25.95 -12.38
CA LEU A 157 -15.75 -25.21 -13.15
C LEU A 157 -17.18 -25.50 -12.66
N HIS A 158 -17.45 -26.72 -12.23
CA HIS A 158 -18.73 -27.05 -11.58
C HIS A 158 -18.88 -26.36 -10.24
N PHE A 159 -17.80 -26.25 -9.47
CA PHE A 159 -17.79 -25.48 -8.23
C PHE A 159 -18.05 -23.98 -8.46
N GLU A 160 -17.39 -23.36 -9.45
CA GLU A 160 -17.63 -21.97 -9.85
C GLU A 160 -19.08 -21.78 -10.29
N LYS A 161 -19.61 -22.69 -11.15
CA LYS A 161 -21.02 -22.67 -11.54
C LYS A 161 -21.95 -22.70 -10.33
N GLY A 162 -21.71 -23.62 -9.41
CA GLY A 162 -22.51 -23.74 -8.19
C GLY A 162 -22.46 -22.48 -7.32
N SER A 163 -21.30 -21.85 -7.23
CA SER A 163 -21.10 -20.59 -6.49
C SER A 163 -21.88 -19.43 -7.13
N ILE A 164 -21.89 -19.32 -8.47
CA ILE A 164 -22.67 -18.29 -9.18
C ILE A 164 -24.18 -18.56 -9.00
N CYS A 165 -24.64 -19.82 -9.14
CA CYS A 165 -26.04 -20.19 -8.92
C CYS A 165 -26.49 -19.89 -7.48
N LEU A 166 -25.61 -20.11 -6.49
CA LEU A 166 -25.93 -19.81 -5.09
C LEU A 166 -26.07 -18.30 -4.85
N ARG A 167 -25.21 -17.49 -5.48
CA ARG A 167 -25.30 -16.02 -5.41
C ARG A 167 -26.55 -15.46 -6.12
N SER A 168 -27.03 -16.15 -7.17
CA SER A 168 -28.28 -15.81 -7.85
C SER A 168 -29.52 -16.37 -7.14
N HIS A 169 -29.35 -16.99 -5.94
CA HIS A 169 -30.39 -17.68 -5.19
C HIS A 169 -31.02 -18.89 -5.88
N ASP A 170 -30.41 -19.41 -6.95
CA ASP A 170 -30.83 -20.65 -7.62
C ASP A 170 -30.19 -21.86 -6.93
N THR A 171 -30.84 -22.29 -5.83
CA THR A 171 -30.37 -23.43 -5.04
C THR A 171 -30.46 -24.77 -5.76
N ILE A 172 -31.33 -24.88 -6.80
CA ILE A 172 -31.46 -26.12 -7.62
C ILE A 172 -30.24 -26.24 -8.54
N CYS A 173 -29.91 -25.20 -9.26
CA CYS A 173 -28.70 -25.12 -10.08
C CYS A 173 -27.44 -25.36 -9.22
N ALA A 174 -27.35 -24.71 -8.05
CA ALA A 174 -26.21 -24.84 -7.14
C ALA A 174 -26.04 -26.28 -6.68
N LEU A 175 -27.15 -26.99 -6.30
CA LEU A 175 -27.14 -28.39 -5.87
C LEU A 175 -26.58 -29.30 -6.96
N ASP A 176 -27.08 -29.19 -8.21
CA ASP A 176 -26.62 -30.00 -9.35
C ASP A 176 -25.12 -29.77 -9.60
N ALA A 177 -24.72 -28.50 -9.60
CA ALA A 177 -23.34 -28.13 -9.90
C ALA A 177 -22.36 -28.63 -8.81
N PHE A 178 -22.67 -28.43 -7.51
CA PHE A 178 -21.80 -28.93 -6.44
C PHE A 178 -21.82 -30.48 -6.32
N THR A 179 -22.93 -31.13 -6.64
CA THR A 179 -22.96 -32.59 -6.75
C THR A 179 -21.95 -33.07 -7.80
N LYS A 180 -21.96 -32.51 -9.01
CA LYS A 180 -20.98 -32.85 -10.03
C LYS A 180 -19.55 -32.52 -9.61
N ALA A 181 -19.32 -31.38 -8.89
CA ALA A 181 -18.00 -31.06 -8.35
C ALA A 181 -17.51 -32.19 -7.40
N THR A 182 -18.37 -32.74 -6.52
CA THR A 182 -18.00 -33.87 -5.64
C THR A 182 -17.81 -35.19 -6.39
N GLU A 183 -18.54 -35.42 -7.48
CA GLU A 183 -18.37 -36.61 -8.33
C GLU A 183 -17.02 -36.62 -9.04
N TYR A 184 -16.59 -35.48 -9.58
CA TYR A 184 -15.34 -35.38 -10.33
C TYR A 184 -14.11 -35.21 -9.44
N ASP A 185 -14.24 -34.60 -8.27
CA ASP A 185 -13.17 -34.50 -7.26
C ASP A 185 -13.74 -34.71 -5.86
N SER A 186 -13.82 -35.98 -5.50
CA SER A 186 -14.35 -36.42 -4.19
C SER A 186 -13.37 -36.23 -3.03
N GLN A 187 -12.09 -35.91 -3.30
CA GLN A 187 -11.08 -35.69 -2.27
C GLN A 187 -11.04 -34.25 -1.79
N ASN A 188 -11.57 -33.31 -2.55
CA ASN A 188 -11.57 -31.90 -2.20
C ASN A 188 -12.65 -31.59 -1.16
N PRO A 189 -12.28 -31.21 0.08
CA PRO A 189 -13.24 -30.90 1.14
C PRO A 189 -14.14 -29.71 0.79
N ALA A 190 -13.67 -28.75 -0.01
CA ALA A 190 -14.46 -27.57 -0.37
C ALA A 190 -15.71 -27.95 -1.19
N ASN A 191 -15.61 -28.95 -2.06
CA ASN A 191 -16.77 -29.44 -2.83
C ASN A 191 -17.85 -29.97 -1.93
N TRP A 192 -17.49 -30.82 -0.94
CA TRP A 192 -18.41 -31.38 0.03
C TRP A 192 -18.99 -30.31 0.98
N SER A 193 -18.18 -29.34 1.38
CA SER A 193 -18.60 -28.19 2.18
C SER A 193 -19.71 -27.39 1.49
N ALA A 194 -19.48 -27.02 0.22
CA ALA A 194 -20.43 -26.25 -0.57
C ALA A 194 -21.73 -27.05 -0.82
N LEU A 195 -21.61 -28.36 -1.12
CA LEU A 195 -22.77 -29.23 -1.30
C LEU A 195 -23.59 -29.32 0.00
N GLY A 196 -22.93 -29.55 1.15
CA GLY A 196 -23.57 -29.62 2.45
C GLY A 196 -24.28 -28.31 2.85
N LEU A 197 -23.70 -27.15 2.50
CA LEU A 197 -24.31 -25.84 2.74
C LEU A 197 -25.64 -25.71 1.95
N VAL A 198 -25.63 -26.02 0.65
CA VAL A 198 -26.85 -25.92 -0.18
C VAL A 198 -27.92 -26.88 0.27
N GLN A 199 -27.55 -28.13 0.62
CA GLN A 199 -28.47 -29.12 1.19
C GLN A 199 -29.12 -28.64 2.50
N LEU A 200 -28.32 -27.97 3.36
CA LEU A 200 -28.82 -27.37 4.60
C LEU A 200 -29.79 -26.20 4.31
N MET A 201 -29.50 -25.37 3.30
CA MET A 201 -30.40 -24.28 2.86
C MET A 201 -31.74 -24.80 2.32
N GLN A 202 -31.74 -26.02 1.73
CA GLN A 202 -32.95 -26.73 1.28
C GLN A 202 -33.64 -27.54 2.40
N ASP A 203 -33.17 -27.40 3.64
CA ASP A 203 -33.60 -28.14 4.83
C ASP A 203 -33.45 -29.69 4.71
N ASN A 204 -32.58 -30.13 3.80
CA ASN A 204 -32.23 -31.54 3.66
C ASN A 204 -31.10 -31.91 4.64
N GLN A 205 -31.48 -32.08 5.92
CA GLN A 205 -30.54 -32.21 7.02
C GLN A 205 -29.73 -33.52 6.99
N ASP A 206 -30.26 -34.63 6.47
CA ASP A 206 -29.55 -35.90 6.45
C ASP A 206 -28.44 -35.93 5.40
N ASP A 207 -28.73 -35.43 4.20
CA ASP A 207 -27.73 -35.33 3.15
C ASP A 207 -26.68 -34.28 3.50
N ALA A 208 -27.09 -33.12 4.07
CA ALA A 208 -26.18 -32.11 4.55
C ALA A 208 -25.20 -32.62 5.62
N LEU A 209 -25.73 -33.42 6.57
CA LEU A 209 -24.91 -34.08 7.60
C LEU A 209 -23.87 -35.01 6.97
N SER A 210 -24.28 -35.81 5.98
CA SER A 210 -23.38 -36.71 5.24
C SER A 210 -22.28 -35.89 4.50
N SER A 211 -22.67 -34.86 3.76
CA SER A 211 -21.74 -34.06 2.98
C SER A 211 -20.75 -33.31 3.86
N LEU A 212 -21.22 -32.66 4.93
CA LEU A 212 -20.34 -31.94 5.87
C LEU A 212 -19.40 -32.92 6.62
N SER A 213 -19.86 -34.12 6.93
CA SER A 213 -19.02 -35.16 7.55
C SER A 213 -17.90 -35.59 6.59
N ARG A 214 -18.19 -35.78 5.30
CA ARG A 214 -17.18 -36.07 4.28
C ARG A 214 -16.18 -34.89 4.10
N SER A 215 -16.66 -33.64 4.10
CA SER A 215 -15.76 -32.47 4.07
C SER A 215 -14.76 -32.55 5.23
N ILE A 216 -15.23 -32.81 6.44
CA ILE A 216 -14.38 -32.89 7.64
C ILE A 216 -13.44 -34.10 7.59
N GLU A 217 -13.92 -35.26 7.12
CA GLU A 217 -13.11 -36.47 6.93
C GLU A 217 -11.97 -36.26 5.92
N HIS A 218 -12.21 -35.48 4.88
CA HIS A 218 -11.19 -35.05 3.90
C HIS A 218 -10.31 -33.91 4.39
N GLY A 219 -10.40 -33.50 5.66
CA GLY A 219 -9.48 -32.60 6.32
C GLY A 219 -9.85 -31.14 6.20
N SER A 220 -11.12 -30.79 6.05
CA SER A 220 -11.56 -29.41 6.09
C SER A 220 -11.07 -28.71 7.36
N LYS A 221 -10.46 -27.55 7.18
CA LYS A 221 -10.05 -26.63 8.25
C LYS A 221 -11.01 -25.44 8.39
N TRP A 222 -12.10 -25.44 7.64
CA TRP A 222 -13.06 -24.34 7.68
C TRP A 222 -14.02 -24.49 8.86
N ALA A 223 -14.05 -23.52 9.76
CA ALA A 223 -14.91 -23.54 10.95
C ALA A 223 -16.40 -23.63 10.60
N GLY A 224 -16.82 -23.10 9.45
CA GLY A 224 -18.19 -23.15 8.95
C GLY A 224 -18.74 -24.57 8.80
N ASP A 225 -17.91 -25.55 8.40
CA ASP A 225 -18.36 -26.95 8.29
C ASP A 225 -18.79 -27.54 9.64
N TYR A 226 -17.99 -27.26 10.66
CA TYR A 226 -18.29 -27.69 12.04
C TYR A 226 -19.49 -26.93 12.60
N ILE A 227 -19.63 -25.60 12.31
CA ILE A 227 -20.81 -24.83 12.70
C ILE A 227 -22.06 -25.43 12.05
N ASN A 228 -22.05 -25.62 10.74
CA ASN A 228 -23.20 -26.12 9.99
C ASN A 228 -23.58 -27.54 10.41
N ARG A 229 -22.60 -28.41 10.63
CA ARG A 229 -22.84 -29.76 11.14
C ARG A 229 -23.33 -29.72 12.59
N GLY A 230 -22.79 -28.86 13.41
CA GLY A 230 -23.23 -28.62 14.79
C GLY A 230 -24.67 -28.12 14.84
N ILE A 231 -25.12 -27.25 13.93
CA ILE A 231 -26.53 -26.82 13.82
C ILE A 231 -27.45 -28.01 13.50
N ILE A 232 -27.03 -28.90 12.61
CA ILE A 232 -27.82 -30.10 12.30
C ILE A 232 -27.90 -31.02 13.53
N TYR A 233 -26.81 -31.29 14.22
CA TYR A 233 -26.81 -32.07 15.46
C TYR A 233 -27.70 -31.43 16.53
N TYR A 234 -27.65 -30.11 16.68
CA TYR A 234 -28.51 -29.35 17.60
C TYR A 234 -29.99 -29.53 17.26
N ARG A 235 -30.40 -29.39 16.00
CA ARG A 235 -31.77 -29.58 15.54
C ARG A 235 -32.26 -31.05 15.76
N LYS A 236 -31.33 -32.00 15.69
CA LYS A 236 -31.59 -33.41 15.98
C LYS A 236 -31.49 -33.76 17.46
N HIS A 237 -31.38 -32.78 18.35
CA HIS A 237 -31.19 -32.93 19.80
C HIS A 237 -29.96 -33.75 20.21
N ASN A 238 -28.97 -33.89 19.33
CA ASN A 238 -27.67 -34.49 19.65
C ASN A 238 -26.71 -33.43 20.16
N TYR A 239 -27.00 -32.91 21.33
CA TYR A 239 -26.27 -31.75 21.93
C TYR A 239 -24.79 -32.05 22.20
N ARG A 240 -24.46 -33.33 22.51
CA ARG A 240 -23.05 -33.68 22.73
C ARG A 240 -22.20 -33.53 21.47
N SER A 241 -22.70 -34.03 20.34
CA SER A 241 -22.01 -33.88 19.05
C SER A 241 -21.99 -32.43 18.58
N ALA A 242 -23.09 -31.68 18.78
CA ALA A 242 -23.16 -30.28 18.48
C ALA A 242 -22.10 -29.44 19.25
N LEU A 243 -21.97 -29.71 20.58
CA LEU A 243 -21.00 -29.03 21.42
C LEU A 243 -19.56 -29.34 20.98
N ALA A 244 -19.27 -30.61 20.66
CA ALA A 244 -17.94 -30.99 20.17
C ALA A 244 -17.58 -30.32 18.87
N ASP A 245 -18.54 -30.17 17.94
CA ASP A 245 -18.33 -29.44 16.68
C ASP A 245 -18.12 -27.92 16.91
N TYR A 246 -18.92 -27.31 17.78
CA TYR A 246 -18.74 -25.90 18.12
C TYR A 246 -17.40 -25.62 18.84
N ASP A 247 -16.96 -26.53 19.71
CA ASP A 247 -15.63 -26.44 20.34
C ASP A 247 -14.52 -26.50 19.30
N LYS A 248 -14.68 -27.36 18.28
CA LYS A 248 -13.74 -27.46 17.17
C LYS A 248 -13.76 -26.22 16.28
N ALA A 249 -14.95 -25.66 16.01
CA ALA A 249 -15.09 -24.40 15.26
C ALA A 249 -14.37 -23.22 15.96
N VAL A 250 -14.56 -23.09 17.27
CA VAL A 250 -13.84 -22.07 18.08
C VAL A 250 -12.31 -22.27 18.03
N ALA A 251 -11.86 -23.52 18.07
CA ALA A 251 -10.42 -23.83 17.99
C ALA A 251 -9.82 -23.49 16.61
N LEU A 252 -10.59 -23.63 15.52
CA LEU A 252 -10.17 -23.32 14.16
C LEU A 252 -10.22 -21.81 13.86
N SER A 253 -11.24 -21.12 14.39
CA SER A 253 -11.44 -19.68 14.17
C SER A 253 -11.68 -18.95 15.50
N PRO A 254 -10.63 -18.71 16.31
CA PRO A 254 -10.77 -18.19 17.67
C PRO A 254 -11.16 -16.72 17.73
N ARG A 255 -11.24 -16.01 16.59
CA ARG A 255 -11.70 -14.62 16.49
C ARG A 255 -13.04 -14.46 15.79
N ASP A 256 -13.69 -15.56 15.43
CA ASP A 256 -15.01 -15.53 14.79
C ASP A 256 -16.12 -15.50 15.84
N ALA A 257 -16.85 -14.40 15.91
CA ALA A 257 -17.98 -14.20 16.81
C ALA A 257 -19.08 -15.26 16.64
N GLN A 258 -19.27 -15.77 15.40
CA GLN A 258 -20.31 -16.77 15.11
C GLN A 258 -20.03 -18.10 15.80
N CYS A 259 -18.75 -18.51 15.90
CA CYS A 259 -18.36 -19.73 16.60
C CYS A 259 -18.78 -19.68 18.08
N TYR A 260 -18.49 -18.58 18.74
CA TYR A 260 -18.86 -18.38 20.15
C TYR A 260 -20.37 -18.23 20.31
N TYR A 261 -21.04 -17.52 19.41
CA TYR A 261 -22.49 -17.35 19.46
C TYR A 261 -23.22 -18.70 19.45
N ASN A 262 -22.92 -19.57 18.48
CA ASN A 262 -23.59 -20.86 18.36
C ASN A 262 -23.30 -21.74 19.56
N ARG A 263 -22.08 -21.75 20.09
CA ARG A 263 -21.71 -22.49 21.29
C ARG A 263 -22.40 -21.93 22.53
N GLY A 264 -22.45 -20.61 22.67
CA GLY A 264 -23.13 -19.93 23.76
C GLY A 264 -24.64 -20.24 23.81
N VAL A 265 -25.31 -20.23 22.65
CA VAL A 265 -26.73 -20.55 22.53
C VAL A 265 -26.99 -22.02 23.01
N LEU A 266 -26.17 -22.96 22.55
CA LEU A 266 -26.28 -24.36 23.01
C LEU A 266 -26.03 -24.51 24.50
N ARG A 267 -24.99 -23.85 25.06
CA ARG A 267 -24.70 -23.88 26.50
C ARG A 267 -25.81 -23.28 27.33
N GLN A 268 -26.43 -22.20 26.84
CA GLN A 268 -27.58 -21.54 27.49
C GLN A 268 -28.77 -22.55 27.56
N GLU A 269 -29.07 -23.28 26.48
CA GLU A 269 -30.15 -24.26 26.43
C GLU A 269 -29.87 -25.44 27.36
N LEU A 270 -28.62 -25.85 27.50
CA LEU A 270 -28.19 -26.89 28.42
C LEU A 270 -28.13 -26.43 29.90
N GLY A 271 -28.41 -25.14 30.17
CA GLY A 271 -28.35 -24.54 31.50
C GLY A 271 -26.96 -24.23 32.02
N ASP A 272 -25.92 -24.33 31.16
CA ASP A 272 -24.54 -23.93 31.50
C ASP A 272 -24.38 -22.41 31.29
N TYR A 273 -25.11 -21.65 32.08
CA TYR A 273 -25.21 -20.18 31.94
C TYR A 273 -23.86 -19.48 32.11
N ASN A 274 -22.98 -19.97 33.00
CA ASN A 274 -21.69 -19.33 33.22
C ASN A 274 -20.80 -19.37 31.96
N ARG A 275 -20.67 -20.55 31.33
CA ARG A 275 -19.89 -20.68 30.10
C ARG A 275 -20.59 -20.05 28.90
N ALA A 276 -21.92 -20.00 28.87
CA ALA A 276 -22.66 -19.26 27.87
C ALA A 276 -22.37 -17.74 27.95
N LEU A 277 -22.31 -17.19 29.18
CA LEU A 277 -21.95 -15.81 29.43
C LEU A 277 -20.54 -15.47 28.93
N GLU A 278 -19.57 -16.35 29.18
CA GLU A 278 -18.21 -16.22 28.65
C GLU A 278 -18.20 -16.20 27.13
N ASP A 279 -18.91 -17.12 26.48
CA ASP A 279 -19.00 -17.22 25.03
C ASP A 279 -19.62 -15.96 24.41
N PHE A 280 -20.76 -15.48 24.90
CA PHE A 280 -21.36 -14.25 24.40
C PHE A 280 -20.50 -13.02 24.63
N THR A 281 -19.76 -12.96 25.73
CA THR A 281 -18.81 -11.89 25.99
C THR A 281 -17.67 -11.88 24.99
N GLN A 282 -17.11 -13.06 24.66
CA GLN A 282 -16.10 -13.16 23.59
C GLN A 282 -16.66 -12.79 22.23
N ALA A 283 -17.89 -13.24 21.91
CA ALA A 283 -18.55 -12.88 20.66
C ALA A 283 -18.72 -11.35 20.52
N ILE A 284 -19.12 -10.65 21.60
CA ILE A 284 -19.24 -9.18 21.61
C ILE A 284 -17.88 -8.49 21.41
N ASN A 285 -16.81 -9.02 22.00
CA ASN A 285 -15.47 -8.46 21.80
C ASN A 285 -15.02 -8.49 20.33
N PHE A 286 -15.44 -9.51 19.55
CA PHE A 286 -15.10 -9.65 18.15
C PHE A 286 -16.09 -8.97 17.20
N ALA A 287 -17.36 -8.84 17.60
CA ALA A 287 -18.41 -8.20 16.80
C ALA A 287 -19.31 -7.31 17.67
N PRO A 288 -18.80 -6.15 18.15
CA PRO A 288 -19.52 -5.29 19.10
C PRO A 288 -20.78 -4.62 18.51
N ASP A 289 -20.93 -4.63 17.18
CA ASP A 289 -22.08 -4.00 16.51
C ASP A 289 -23.30 -4.94 16.40
N ARG A 290 -23.13 -6.23 16.67
CA ARG A 290 -24.19 -7.23 16.58
C ARG A 290 -25.08 -7.21 17.83
N ILE A 291 -26.30 -6.70 17.70
CA ILE A 291 -27.23 -6.54 18.85
C ILE A 291 -27.74 -7.86 19.42
N GLU A 292 -27.87 -8.89 18.58
CA GLU A 292 -28.31 -10.22 19.01
C GLU A 292 -27.40 -10.82 20.09
N LEU A 293 -26.11 -10.44 20.10
CA LEU A 293 -25.15 -10.89 21.11
C LEU A 293 -25.45 -10.29 22.49
N TYR A 294 -25.76 -9.00 22.54
CA TYR A 294 -26.18 -8.30 23.77
C TYR A 294 -27.50 -8.86 24.28
N TYR A 295 -28.43 -9.15 23.35
CA TYR A 295 -29.72 -9.73 23.70
C TYR A 295 -29.54 -11.09 24.38
N GLN A 296 -28.75 -12.00 23.78
CA GLN A 296 -28.50 -13.32 24.35
C GLN A 296 -27.72 -13.23 25.67
N ARG A 297 -26.72 -12.36 25.75
CA ARG A 297 -25.96 -12.16 26.99
C ARG A 297 -26.85 -11.61 28.10
N GLY A 298 -27.66 -10.62 27.82
CA GLY A 298 -28.62 -10.07 28.78
C GLY A 298 -29.62 -11.13 29.26
N MET A 299 -30.11 -12.00 28.37
CA MET A 299 -30.97 -13.12 28.75
C MET A 299 -30.28 -14.10 29.71
N VAL A 300 -29.01 -14.46 29.45
CA VAL A 300 -28.23 -15.31 30.35
C VAL A 300 -27.95 -14.61 31.69
N GLN A 301 -27.65 -13.33 31.70
CA GLN A 301 -27.45 -12.54 32.91
C GLN A 301 -28.73 -12.48 33.78
N LEU A 302 -29.92 -12.38 33.17
CA LEU A 302 -31.17 -12.50 33.91
C LEU A 302 -31.31 -13.86 34.62
N GLN A 303 -30.92 -14.96 33.95
CA GLN A 303 -30.95 -16.33 34.59
C GLN A 303 -29.95 -16.40 35.73
N LEU A 304 -28.78 -15.76 35.61
CA LEU A 304 -27.75 -15.70 36.65
C LEU A 304 -28.04 -14.66 37.75
N ARG A 305 -29.18 -13.97 37.69
CA ARG A 305 -29.58 -12.85 38.59
C ARG A 305 -28.61 -11.70 38.62
N GLN A 306 -27.87 -11.49 37.51
CA GLN A 306 -27.00 -10.34 37.30
C GLN A 306 -27.84 -9.20 36.67
N TRP A 307 -28.73 -8.63 37.51
CA TRP A 307 -29.78 -7.75 36.99
C TRP A 307 -29.25 -6.45 36.42
N GLN A 308 -28.19 -5.88 37.02
CA GLN A 308 -27.60 -4.60 36.58
C GLN A 308 -26.86 -4.77 35.25
N GLU A 309 -26.13 -5.86 35.08
CA GLU A 309 -25.41 -6.18 33.86
C GLU A 309 -26.40 -6.46 32.71
N ALA A 310 -27.47 -7.20 32.98
CA ALA A 310 -28.54 -7.43 32.02
C ALA A 310 -29.21 -6.12 31.57
N LEU A 311 -29.50 -5.22 32.52
CA LEU A 311 -30.05 -3.92 32.24
C LEU A 311 -29.14 -3.08 31.34
N ASN A 312 -27.83 -3.11 31.57
CA ASN A 312 -26.87 -2.40 30.73
C ASN A 312 -26.88 -2.93 29.28
N ASP A 313 -26.92 -4.26 29.09
CA ASP A 313 -27.01 -4.86 27.75
C ASP A 313 -28.31 -4.48 27.04
N PHE A 314 -29.47 -4.54 27.72
CA PHE A 314 -30.75 -4.13 27.12
C PHE A 314 -30.82 -2.64 26.83
N ASN A 315 -30.24 -1.80 27.67
CA ASN A 315 -30.14 -0.35 27.40
C ASN A 315 -29.26 -0.08 26.17
N THR A 316 -28.16 -0.79 25.98
CA THR A 316 -27.34 -0.72 24.77
C THR A 316 -28.14 -1.04 23.52
N ILE A 317 -29.04 -2.04 23.60
CA ILE A 317 -29.96 -2.37 22.49
C ILE A 317 -30.97 -1.26 22.26
N ILE A 318 -31.60 -0.73 23.33
CA ILE A 318 -32.59 0.35 23.25
C ILE A 318 -32.00 1.62 22.65
N GLU A 319 -30.79 1.99 23.02
CA GLU A 319 -30.05 3.15 22.49
C GLU A 319 -29.78 3.03 20.99
N ARG A 320 -29.35 1.87 20.54
CA ARG A 320 -29.02 1.61 19.13
C ARG A 320 -30.28 1.33 18.28
N TYR A 321 -31.26 0.66 18.86
CA TYR A 321 -32.50 0.23 18.19
C TYR A 321 -33.72 0.57 19.02
N PRO A 322 -34.15 1.87 19.03
CA PRO A 322 -35.23 2.38 19.89
C PRO A 322 -36.60 1.74 19.65
N TYR A 323 -36.77 0.96 18.59
CA TYR A 323 -38.03 0.28 18.24
C TYR A 323 -38.02 -1.22 18.56
N PHE A 324 -36.97 -1.75 19.19
CA PHE A 324 -36.86 -3.16 19.51
C PHE A 324 -37.57 -3.46 20.84
N LEU A 325 -38.88 -3.70 20.74
CA LEU A 325 -39.81 -3.90 21.88
C LEU A 325 -39.32 -4.93 22.93
N PRO A 326 -38.74 -6.13 22.56
CA PRO A 326 -38.31 -7.10 23.56
C PRO A 326 -37.31 -6.54 24.56
N ALA A 327 -36.41 -5.65 24.15
CA ALA A 327 -35.43 -5.06 25.04
C ALA A 327 -36.05 -4.21 26.15
N TYR A 328 -37.11 -3.48 25.86
CA TYR A 328 -37.82 -2.67 26.87
C TYR A 328 -38.48 -3.56 27.94
N TYR A 329 -39.13 -4.66 27.54
CA TYR A 329 -39.75 -5.57 28.49
C TYR A 329 -38.74 -6.27 29.38
N LEU A 330 -37.59 -6.69 28.82
CA LEU A 330 -36.53 -7.36 29.56
C LEU A 330 -35.75 -6.37 30.46
N ALA A 331 -35.54 -5.14 30.02
CA ALA A 331 -34.98 -4.07 30.84
C ALA A 331 -35.93 -3.77 32.01
N ALA A 332 -37.27 -3.68 31.77
CA ALA A 332 -38.24 -3.50 32.81
C ALA A 332 -38.32 -4.68 33.80
N GLN A 333 -38.06 -5.89 33.35
CA GLN A 333 -37.90 -7.06 34.23
C GLN A 333 -36.69 -6.93 35.13
N ALA A 334 -35.52 -6.54 34.55
CA ALA A 334 -34.31 -6.29 35.32
C ALA A 334 -34.49 -5.20 36.37
N GLU A 335 -35.11 -4.05 35.99
CA GLU A 335 -35.45 -2.94 36.92
C GLU A 335 -36.39 -3.37 38.03
N THR A 336 -37.39 -4.21 37.72
CA THR A 336 -38.30 -4.75 38.74
C THR A 336 -37.52 -5.63 39.74
N SER A 337 -36.55 -6.41 39.27
CA SER A 337 -35.74 -7.29 40.09
C SER A 337 -34.72 -6.53 40.95
N LEU A 338 -34.30 -5.35 40.50
CA LEU A 338 -33.45 -4.41 41.26
C LEU A 338 -34.25 -3.58 42.30
N GLY A 339 -35.60 -3.66 42.29
CA GLY A 339 -36.46 -2.89 43.17
C GLY A 339 -36.83 -1.50 42.65
N HIS A 340 -36.48 -1.18 41.44
CA HIS A 340 -36.71 0.12 40.78
C HIS A 340 -38.06 0.12 40.06
N GLY A 341 -39.16 0.04 40.84
CA GLY A 341 -40.51 -0.12 40.29
C GLY A 341 -41.00 1.06 39.40
N LYS A 342 -40.50 2.26 39.62
CA LYS A 342 -40.86 3.44 38.84
C LYS A 342 -40.23 3.40 37.45
N GLU A 343 -38.96 3.05 37.37
CA GLU A 343 -38.17 2.89 36.14
C GLU A 343 -38.71 1.74 35.30
N ALA A 344 -39.03 0.64 35.95
CA ALA A 344 -39.67 -0.51 35.31
C ALA A 344 -41.04 -0.17 34.69
N TYR A 345 -41.84 0.65 35.39
CA TYR A 345 -43.13 1.16 34.88
C TYR A 345 -42.92 2.06 33.66
N GLN A 346 -41.94 2.98 33.71
CA GLN A 346 -41.64 3.89 32.59
C GLN A 346 -41.25 3.09 31.33
N LEU A 347 -40.35 2.09 31.44
CA LEU A 347 -39.97 1.25 30.33
C LEU A 347 -41.16 0.48 29.72
N ARG A 348 -42.06 -0.04 30.56
CA ARG A 348 -43.30 -0.69 30.07
C ARG A 348 -44.23 0.28 29.36
N GLN A 349 -44.35 1.53 29.83
CA GLN A 349 -45.13 2.56 29.16
C GLN A 349 -44.54 2.96 27.81
N GLN A 350 -43.21 3.05 27.73
CA GLN A 350 -42.51 3.28 26.46
C GLN A 350 -42.76 2.11 25.49
N ALA A 351 -42.60 0.87 25.94
CA ALA A 351 -42.90 -0.31 25.12
C ALA A 351 -44.36 -0.30 24.61
N TYR A 352 -45.34 0.01 25.49
CA TYR A 352 -46.76 0.11 25.14
C TYR A 352 -46.99 1.21 24.10
N GLY A 353 -46.37 2.39 24.28
CA GLY A 353 -46.45 3.49 23.32
C GLY A 353 -45.88 3.13 21.92
N LEU A 354 -44.84 2.33 21.88
CA LEU A 354 -44.26 1.78 20.64
C LEU A 354 -45.17 0.72 20.01
N GLU A 355 -45.80 -0.14 20.83
CA GLU A 355 -46.74 -1.15 20.35
C GLU A 355 -47.97 -0.56 19.70
N GLN A 356 -48.54 0.52 20.24
CA GLN A 356 -49.65 1.26 19.64
C GLN A 356 -49.32 1.92 18.30
N LYS A 357 -48.03 2.15 18.03
CA LYS A 357 -47.52 2.71 16.77
C LYS A 357 -46.98 1.64 15.82
N LYS A 358 -47.24 0.37 16.09
CA LYS A 358 -46.63 -0.76 15.37
C LYS A 358 -46.80 -0.70 13.86
N ASP A 359 -47.95 -0.34 13.35
CA ASP A 359 -48.23 -0.23 11.92
C ASP A 359 -47.43 0.91 11.26
N SER A 360 -47.26 2.02 11.97
CA SER A 360 -46.45 3.17 11.53
C SER A 360 -44.94 2.85 11.64
N ILE A 361 -44.53 2.08 12.65
CA ILE A 361 -43.13 1.65 12.86
C ILE A 361 -42.76 0.58 11.85
N GLN A 362 -43.65 -0.33 11.49
CA GLN A 362 -43.40 -1.37 10.50
C GLN A 362 -43.16 -0.76 9.12
N SER A 363 -43.88 0.30 8.75
CA SER A 363 -43.63 1.08 7.55
C SER A 363 -42.29 1.85 7.60
N LEU A 364 -41.89 2.37 8.77
CA LEU A 364 -40.62 3.03 9.01
C LEU A 364 -39.44 2.01 9.01
N GLN A 365 -39.62 0.84 9.63
CA GLN A 365 -38.63 -0.24 9.62
C GLN A 365 -38.44 -0.80 8.21
N THR A 366 -39.49 -0.96 7.42
CA THR A 366 -39.39 -1.36 6.01
C THR A 366 -38.62 -0.29 5.20
N ASN A 367 -38.88 0.99 5.47
CA ASN A 367 -38.17 2.09 4.82
C ASN A 367 -36.71 2.22 5.32
N MET A 368 -36.43 1.92 6.58
CA MET A 368 -35.05 1.87 7.12
C MET A 368 -34.28 0.62 6.62
N GLN A 369 -34.91 -0.55 6.53
CA GLN A 369 -34.34 -1.73 5.90
C GLN A 369 -34.12 -1.53 4.39
N LEU A 370 -34.98 -0.77 3.70
CA LEU A 370 -34.77 -0.36 2.32
C LEU A 370 -33.66 0.69 2.19
N ALA A 371 -33.46 1.54 3.21
CA ALA A 371 -32.36 2.51 3.26
C ALA A 371 -31.03 1.85 3.70
N GLU A 372 -31.08 0.85 4.60
CA GLU A 372 -29.92 0.02 4.97
C GLU A 372 -29.53 -0.99 3.86
N ASN A 373 -30.48 -1.40 3.03
CA ASN A 373 -30.26 -2.20 1.82
C ASN A 373 -29.91 -1.36 0.58
N GLN A 374 -29.90 -0.01 0.66
CA GLN A 374 -29.05 0.72 -0.27
C GLN A 374 -27.62 0.29 0.01
N PRO A 375 -26.84 -0.11 -1.00
CA PRO A 375 -25.49 -0.53 -0.81
C PRO A 375 -24.68 0.64 -0.24
N GLN A 376 -24.69 0.80 1.08
CA GLN A 376 -23.49 1.27 1.73
C GLN A 376 -22.40 0.34 1.18
N GLN A 377 -21.39 0.90 0.57
CA GLN A 377 -20.21 0.16 0.17
C GLN A 377 -19.86 -0.78 1.32
N ARG A 378 -20.48 -1.97 1.30
CA ARG A 378 -20.07 -3.08 2.14
C ARG A 378 -18.60 -3.22 1.81
N ASP A 379 -17.77 -3.11 2.80
CA ASP A 379 -16.34 -3.26 2.67
C ASP A 379 -16.04 -4.72 2.24
N ARG A 380 -16.37 -4.99 0.96
CA ARG A 380 -16.16 -6.29 0.28
C ARG A 380 -14.69 -6.69 0.33
N ARG A 381 -13.80 -5.70 0.59
CA ARG A 381 -12.38 -5.93 0.86
C ARG A 381 -12.17 -6.76 2.14
N LYS A 382 -13.03 -6.62 3.16
CA LYS A 382 -12.90 -7.41 4.40
C LYS A 382 -13.30 -8.88 4.22
N GLU A 383 -14.30 -9.16 3.39
CA GLU A 383 -14.68 -10.57 3.09
C GLU A 383 -13.63 -11.25 2.22
N PHE A 384 -13.02 -10.53 1.26
CA PHE A 384 -11.98 -11.08 0.40
C PHE A 384 -10.60 -11.09 1.09
N SER A 385 -10.29 -10.10 1.95
CA SER A 385 -9.05 -10.12 2.74
C SER A 385 -9.04 -11.21 3.81
N ALA A 386 -10.18 -11.67 4.28
CA ALA A 386 -10.26 -12.84 5.17
C ALA A 386 -9.88 -14.13 4.43
N LEU A 387 -10.22 -14.26 3.14
CA LEU A 387 -9.80 -15.38 2.29
C LEU A 387 -8.32 -15.23 1.85
N ALA A 388 -7.86 -14.01 1.61
CA ALA A 388 -6.46 -13.74 1.27
C ALA A 388 -5.52 -13.79 2.49
N ALA A 389 -6.00 -13.49 3.69
CA ALA A 389 -5.22 -13.57 4.92
C ALA A 389 -4.85 -15.03 5.31
N GLN A 390 -5.65 -16.01 4.94
CA GLN A 390 -5.31 -17.42 5.13
C GLN A 390 -4.14 -17.87 4.24
N ASN A 391 -3.92 -17.22 3.10
CA ASN A 391 -2.75 -17.47 2.24
C ASN A 391 -1.49 -16.68 2.67
N GLN A 392 -1.61 -15.65 3.50
CA GLN A 392 -0.46 -14.86 3.96
C GLN A 392 0.26 -15.49 5.17
N GLU A 393 -0.45 -16.23 6.04
CA GLU A 393 0.18 -16.95 7.16
C GLU A 393 0.92 -18.24 6.72
N ALA A 394 0.65 -18.75 5.52
CA ALA A 394 1.33 -19.92 4.97
C ALA A 394 2.64 -19.61 4.22
N ASN A 395 2.95 -18.35 3.96
CA ASN A 395 4.12 -17.92 3.18
C ASN A 395 5.31 -17.46 4.01
N ASP A 396 5.28 -17.64 5.33
CA ASP A 396 6.45 -17.41 6.21
C ASP A 396 7.47 -18.56 6.19
N GLU A 397 7.36 -19.49 5.22
CA GLU A 397 8.42 -20.46 4.95
C GLU A 397 9.60 -19.77 4.25
N GLU A 398 10.74 -19.83 4.91
CA GLU A 398 12.08 -19.40 4.55
C GLU A 398 12.32 -19.16 3.05
N ASN A 399 12.36 -17.91 2.65
CA ASN A 399 12.79 -17.51 1.31
C ASN A 399 14.30 -17.73 1.15
N LYS A 400 14.69 -18.69 0.35
CA LYS A 400 16.05 -19.13 0.06
C LYS A 400 16.95 -18.11 -0.68
N TYR A 401 16.50 -16.92 -0.96
CA TYR A 401 17.27 -15.89 -1.68
C TYR A 401 17.23 -14.59 -0.90
N ASP A 402 18.35 -14.31 -0.26
CA ASP A 402 18.61 -13.06 0.44
C ASP A 402 19.04 -12.01 -0.60
N SER A 403 18.11 -11.16 -1.07
CA SER A 403 18.47 -9.94 -1.77
C SER A 403 18.26 -8.77 -0.82
N ASP A 404 19.26 -7.90 -0.71
CA ASP A 404 19.23 -6.70 0.17
C ASP A 404 17.99 -5.80 -0.07
N THR A 405 17.34 -5.94 -1.22
CA THR A 405 16.15 -5.19 -1.61
C THR A 405 14.84 -5.88 -1.21
N ARG A 406 14.78 -7.21 -1.23
CA ARG A 406 13.57 -8.00 -0.95
C ARG A 406 13.07 -7.80 0.48
N GLY A 407 13.95 -7.85 1.46
CA GLY A 407 13.59 -7.67 2.88
C GLY A 407 13.14 -6.24 3.22
N THR A 408 13.57 -5.23 2.47
CA THR A 408 13.29 -3.83 2.73
C THR A 408 11.88 -3.43 2.26
N VAL A 409 11.44 -3.94 1.12
CA VAL A 409 10.13 -3.63 0.53
C VAL A 409 9.00 -4.39 1.23
N GLN A 410 9.28 -5.56 1.82
CA GLN A 410 8.29 -6.37 2.54
C GLN A 410 8.04 -5.89 3.98
N LYS A 411 8.86 -5.01 4.55
CA LYS A 411 8.65 -4.43 5.89
C LYS A 411 7.55 -3.36 5.82
N ARG A 412 6.34 -3.72 6.23
CA ARG A 412 5.15 -2.85 6.26
C ARG A 412 5.24 -1.65 7.21
N TYR A 413 6.24 -1.59 8.09
CA TYR A 413 6.39 -0.55 9.11
C TYR A 413 7.81 0.03 9.02
N THR A 414 8.02 0.97 8.11
CA THR A 414 9.20 1.85 8.11
C THR A 414 8.75 3.25 8.51
N ASP A 415 9.58 3.94 9.29
CA ASP A 415 9.36 5.35 9.58
C ASP A 415 9.42 6.13 8.26
N VAL A 416 8.43 7.00 8.06
CA VAL A 416 8.34 7.83 6.87
C VAL A 416 9.24 9.04 7.07
N VAL A 417 10.37 9.06 6.38
CA VAL A 417 11.30 10.18 6.40
C VAL A 417 11.42 10.75 4.99
N ASN A 418 11.35 12.08 4.87
CA ASN A 418 11.59 12.76 3.61
C ASN A 418 13.02 12.49 3.12
N GLU A 419 13.18 12.38 1.81
CA GLU A 419 14.50 12.34 1.20
C GLU A 419 15.24 13.65 1.48
N PRO A 420 16.54 13.58 1.84
CA PRO A 420 17.29 14.74 2.30
C PRO A 420 17.59 15.73 1.19
N ASN A 421 18.09 16.91 1.58
CA ASN A 421 18.60 17.90 0.65
C ASN A 421 19.79 17.38 -0.17
N ILE A 422 19.93 17.89 -1.38
CA ILE A 422 21.11 17.68 -2.23
C ILE A 422 22.18 18.70 -1.84
N PHE A 423 23.40 18.23 -1.64
CA PHE A 423 24.58 19.04 -1.31
C PHE A 423 25.65 18.90 -2.38
N LEU A 424 26.61 19.83 -2.40
CA LEU A 424 27.89 19.66 -3.07
C LEU A 424 28.96 19.29 -2.04
N SER A 425 29.81 18.32 -2.39
CA SER A 425 30.92 17.84 -1.55
C SER A 425 32.06 17.29 -2.42
N TYR A 426 33.24 17.12 -1.85
CA TYR A 426 34.34 16.38 -2.48
C TYR A 426 34.10 14.86 -2.50
N TYR A 427 33.16 14.40 -1.71
CA TYR A 427 32.83 12.97 -1.61
C TYR A 427 31.48 12.68 -2.28
N ALA A 428 31.46 11.63 -3.09
CA ALA A 428 30.18 11.11 -3.60
C ALA A 428 29.44 10.36 -2.50
N SER A 429 28.11 10.30 -2.59
CA SER A 429 27.33 9.34 -1.82
C SER A 429 27.93 7.95 -2.02
N ASN A 430 28.17 7.20 -0.95
CA ASN A 430 28.48 5.78 -1.05
C ASN A 430 27.25 5.07 -1.59
N THR A 431 27.07 5.09 -2.90
CA THR A 431 26.18 4.13 -3.54
C THR A 431 26.83 2.78 -3.33
N ASN A 432 26.28 1.96 -2.45
CA ASN A 432 26.63 0.55 -2.41
C ASN A 432 26.63 0.05 -3.84
N ALA A 433 27.66 -0.69 -4.24
CA ALA A 433 27.79 -1.23 -5.60
C ALA A 433 26.55 -2.05 -6.02
N ASN A 434 25.73 -2.44 -5.06
CA ASN A 434 24.44 -3.12 -5.20
C ASN A 434 23.23 -2.16 -5.22
N SER A 435 23.41 -0.85 -5.08
CA SER A 435 22.30 0.10 -5.20
C SER A 435 21.88 0.18 -6.66
N LEU A 436 20.69 -0.29 -6.95
CA LEU A 436 20.08 -0.20 -8.28
C LEU A 436 19.66 1.24 -8.64
N ARG A 437 19.76 2.16 -7.68
CA ARG A 437 19.47 3.57 -7.86
C ARG A 437 20.64 4.25 -8.60
N GLN A 438 20.40 4.68 -9.83
CA GLN A 438 21.37 5.47 -10.59
C GLN A 438 21.30 6.94 -10.14
N THR A 439 22.10 7.32 -9.15
CA THR A 439 22.26 8.70 -8.70
C THR A 439 23.44 9.34 -9.41
N ASN A 440 23.30 9.63 -10.69
CA ASN A 440 24.27 10.45 -11.41
C ASN A 440 23.81 11.93 -11.40
N TYR A 441 23.90 12.57 -10.23
CA TYR A 441 23.65 14.00 -10.15
C TYR A 441 24.81 14.75 -10.78
N SER A 442 24.56 15.48 -11.83
CA SER A 442 25.53 16.37 -12.49
C SER A 442 24.85 17.64 -12.98
N HIS A 443 25.61 18.69 -13.10
CA HIS A 443 25.17 19.93 -13.72
C HIS A 443 26.32 20.58 -14.47
N ALA A 444 26.05 21.05 -15.69
CA ALA A 444 27.07 21.62 -16.61
C ALA A 444 27.93 22.70 -15.98
N THR A 445 27.33 23.56 -15.13
CA THR A 445 28.04 24.66 -14.44
C THR A 445 29.07 24.13 -13.45
N VAL A 446 28.72 23.09 -12.65
CA VAL A 446 29.64 22.48 -11.67
C VAL A 446 30.74 21.71 -12.41
N ASP A 447 30.41 21.01 -13.47
CA ASP A 447 31.36 20.26 -14.29
C ASP A 447 32.34 21.21 -15.00
N ALA A 448 31.87 22.37 -15.47
CA ALA A 448 32.72 23.40 -16.04
C ALA A 448 33.68 24.01 -15.00
N TYR A 449 33.19 24.27 -13.79
CA TYR A 449 34.02 24.74 -12.68
C TYR A 449 35.09 23.70 -12.27
N ASN A 450 34.74 22.44 -12.15
CA ASN A 450 35.65 21.33 -11.86
C ASN A 450 36.78 21.23 -12.92
N ARG A 451 36.49 21.53 -14.18
CA ARG A 451 37.51 21.54 -15.27
C ARG A 451 38.40 22.78 -15.27
N ALA A 452 37.85 23.90 -14.85
CA ALA A 452 38.55 25.19 -14.92
C ALA A 452 39.45 25.43 -13.71
N MET A 453 39.08 24.89 -12.55
CA MET A 453 39.75 25.17 -11.27
C MET A 453 40.47 23.96 -10.72
N GLN A 454 41.67 24.20 -10.15
CA GLN A 454 42.43 23.18 -9.43
C GLN A 454 41.94 23.09 -7.97
N LEU A 455 40.87 22.28 -7.77
CA LEU A 455 40.38 21.96 -6.45
C LEU A 455 41.10 20.72 -5.86
N PRO A 456 41.13 20.57 -4.52
CA PRO A 456 41.68 19.35 -3.89
C PRO A 456 41.03 18.05 -4.42
N ALA A 457 39.73 18.08 -4.71
CA ALA A 457 38.99 17.03 -5.40
C ALA A 457 37.82 17.66 -6.18
N PRO A 458 37.27 16.96 -7.21
CA PRO A 458 36.12 17.48 -7.94
C PRO A 458 34.89 17.55 -7.06
N LEU A 459 34.11 18.64 -7.18
CA LEU A 459 32.82 18.79 -6.51
C LEU A 459 31.80 17.81 -7.10
N ARG A 460 31.06 17.15 -6.24
CA ARG A 460 30.03 16.17 -6.60
C ARG A 460 28.77 16.41 -5.79
N PHE A 461 27.61 16.21 -6.40
CA PHE A 461 26.35 16.23 -5.70
C PHE A 461 26.18 14.97 -4.86
N THR A 462 25.64 15.12 -3.66
CA THR A 462 25.41 14.03 -2.71
C THR A 462 24.17 14.32 -1.86
N THR A 463 23.53 13.26 -1.40
CA THR A 463 22.43 13.29 -0.41
C THR A 463 22.91 12.90 0.99
N GLN A 464 24.11 12.36 1.10
CA GLN A 464 24.66 11.83 2.35
C GLN A 464 25.87 12.62 2.80
N GLU A 465 25.91 12.93 4.09
CA GLU A 465 27.12 13.40 4.75
C GLU A 465 28.05 12.22 5.04
N ILE A 466 29.31 12.39 4.72
CA ILE A 466 30.30 11.38 5.02
C ILE A 466 30.67 11.46 6.51
N THR A 467 30.73 10.31 7.18
CA THR A 467 31.33 10.22 8.51
C THR A 467 32.85 10.17 8.35
N LEU A 468 33.53 11.26 8.72
CA LEU A 468 34.98 11.34 8.64
C LEU A 468 35.62 10.53 9.77
N THR A 469 36.67 9.78 9.46
CA THR A 469 37.55 9.21 10.47
C THR A 469 38.45 10.30 11.09
N ALA A 470 39.02 10.03 12.26
CA ALA A 470 39.93 10.99 12.91
C ALA A 470 41.10 11.39 12.02
N ASP A 471 41.65 10.46 11.22
CA ASP A 471 42.73 10.73 10.30
C ASP A 471 42.28 11.62 9.14
N MET A 472 41.07 11.42 8.59
CA MET A 472 40.49 12.28 7.57
C MET A 472 40.28 13.69 8.10
N VAL A 473 39.75 13.84 9.32
CA VAL A 473 39.55 15.13 9.97
C VAL A 473 40.89 15.88 10.09
N ASN A 474 41.95 15.20 10.54
CA ASN A 474 43.29 15.79 10.60
C ASN A 474 43.83 16.19 9.23
N GLN A 475 43.59 15.41 8.19
CA GLN A 475 43.95 15.77 6.80
C GLN A 475 43.22 17.02 6.36
N HIS A 476 41.90 17.16 6.62
CA HIS A 476 41.14 18.34 6.29
C HIS A 476 41.63 19.60 7.04
N PHE A 477 41.98 19.47 8.33
CA PHE A 477 42.57 20.57 9.07
C PHE A 477 43.95 20.98 8.50
N ALA A 478 44.76 20.04 8.04
CA ALA A 478 46.03 20.34 7.39
C ALA A 478 45.80 21.08 6.04
N GLN A 479 44.75 20.68 5.28
CA GLN A 479 44.34 21.36 4.04
C GLN A 479 43.85 22.81 4.32
N ILE A 480 43.00 22.98 5.33
CA ILE A 480 42.54 24.32 5.78
C ILE A 480 43.73 25.21 6.10
N SER A 481 44.72 24.71 6.84
CA SER A 481 45.93 25.46 7.18
C SER A 481 46.74 25.85 5.95
N SER A 482 46.93 24.88 5.03
CA SER A 482 47.65 25.13 3.73
C SER A 482 46.93 26.15 2.87
N LEU A 483 45.61 26.02 2.72
CA LEU A 483 44.80 26.97 1.96
C LEU A 483 44.76 28.36 2.61
N SER A 484 44.77 28.45 3.94
CA SER A 484 44.85 29.72 4.66
C SER A 484 46.14 30.46 4.35
N HIS A 485 47.27 29.75 4.44
CA HIS A 485 48.57 30.36 4.05
C HIS A 485 48.61 30.79 2.58
N HIS A 486 48.01 29.97 1.69
CA HIS A 486 47.93 30.33 0.26
C HIS A 486 47.07 31.56 0.02
N ILE A 487 45.94 31.68 0.71
CA ILE A 487 45.05 32.83 0.68
C ILE A 487 45.79 34.11 1.15
N ASP A 488 46.52 34.03 2.29
CA ASP A 488 47.29 35.16 2.82
C ASP A 488 48.33 35.65 1.81
N LEU A 489 48.99 34.76 1.08
CA LEU A 489 49.92 35.10 0.01
C LEU A 489 49.22 35.77 -1.18
N LEU A 490 48.06 35.22 -1.60
CA LEU A 490 47.30 35.80 -2.72
C LEU A 490 46.70 37.16 -2.39
N GLU A 491 46.24 37.38 -1.15
CA GLU A 491 45.74 38.67 -0.69
C GLU A 491 46.79 39.77 -0.69
N GLN A 492 48.07 39.43 -0.38
CA GLN A 492 49.20 40.39 -0.45
C GLN A 492 49.54 40.82 -1.89
N ILE A 493 49.22 39.98 -2.88
CA ILE A 493 49.57 40.16 -4.27
C ILE A 493 48.35 40.70 -5.09
N ALA A 494 47.15 40.59 -4.55
CA ALA A 494 45.90 40.92 -5.23
C ALA A 494 45.82 42.43 -5.53
N MET A 495 45.87 42.77 -6.82
CA MET A 495 45.54 44.11 -7.34
C MET A 495 44.10 44.11 -7.89
N PRO A 496 43.37 45.25 -7.84
CA PRO A 496 42.06 45.33 -8.47
C PRO A 496 42.13 44.93 -9.94
N HIS A 497 41.30 43.92 -10.37
CA HIS A 497 41.20 43.39 -11.75
C HIS A 497 42.36 42.52 -12.27
N SER A 498 43.13 41.83 -11.42
CA SER A 498 44.19 40.92 -11.85
C SER A 498 43.68 39.45 -11.98
N GLN A 499 44.43 38.62 -12.78
CA GLN A 499 44.21 37.17 -12.84
C GLN A 499 44.27 36.49 -11.45
N ASN A 500 44.93 37.11 -10.49
CA ASN A 500 45.05 36.65 -9.10
C ASN A 500 43.71 36.63 -8.37
N ASN A 501 42.73 37.44 -8.80
CA ASN A 501 41.38 37.42 -8.18
C ASN A 501 40.64 36.10 -8.44
N ALA A 502 40.81 35.46 -9.61
CA ALA A 502 40.19 34.15 -9.90
C ALA A 502 40.82 33.05 -9.06
N GLN A 503 42.15 33.10 -8.86
CA GLN A 503 42.84 32.11 -8.01
C GLN A 503 42.49 32.31 -6.53
N LEU A 504 42.38 33.52 -6.06
CA LEU A 504 41.97 33.85 -4.69
C LEU A 504 40.51 33.39 -4.43
N CYS A 505 39.62 33.66 -5.38
CA CYS A 505 38.25 33.20 -5.33
C CYS A 505 38.16 31.68 -5.25
N ALA A 506 38.93 30.95 -6.08
CA ALA A 506 38.99 29.49 -6.04
C ALA A 506 39.57 28.96 -4.73
N ALA A 507 40.54 29.64 -4.14
CA ALA A 507 41.10 29.25 -2.84
C ALA A 507 40.10 29.43 -1.70
N TYR A 508 39.29 30.48 -1.71
CA TYR A 508 38.19 30.66 -0.75
C TYR A 508 37.13 29.56 -0.91
N ILE A 509 36.72 29.24 -2.14
CA ILE A 509 35.78 28.16 -2.40
C ILE A 509 36.36 26.82 -1.88
N ALA A 510 37.61 26.50 -2.19
CA ALA A 510 38.27 25.29 -1.73
C ALA A 510 38.26 25.19 -0.20
N ARG A 511 38.65 26.28 0.51
CA ARG A 511 38.69 26.30 1.97
C ARG A 511 37.29 26.21 2.59
N ALA A 512 36.31 26.85 1.97
CA ALA A 512 34.92 26.78 2.41
C ALA A 512 34.39 25.31 2.40
N PHE A 513 34.72 24.53 1.37
CA PHE A 513 34.37 23.10 1.33
C PHE A 513 35.10 22.28 2.40
N GLU A 514 36.39 22.57 2.66
CA GLU A 514 37.15 21.95 3.73
C GLU A 514 36.52 22.22 5.12
N PHE A 515 36.15 23.50 5.39
CA PHE A 515 35.42 23.85 6.60
C PHE A 515 34.08 23.15 6.73
N ALA A 516 33.32 23.08 5.64
CA ALA A 516 32.04 22.40 5.65
C ALA A 516 32.18 20.88 5.95
N LEU A 517 33.25 20.21 5.47
CA LEU A 517 33.53 18.82 5.75
C LEU A 517 33.83 18.56 7.24
N VAL A 518 34.53 19.47 7.92
CA VAL A 518 34.76 19.40 9.37
C VAL A 518 33.61 20.00 10.19
N GLN A 519 32.48 20.30 9.54
CA GLN A 519 31.25 20.86 10.15
C GLN A 519 31.40 22.27 10.74
N ASP A 520 32.46 22.99 10.39
CA ASP A 520 32.58 24.41 10.70
C ASP A 520 31.83 25.25 9.65
N TYR A 521 30.51 25.18 9.73
CA TYR A 521 29.64 25.90 8.78
C TYR A 521 29.75 27.42 8.88
N SER A 522 30.17 27.96 10.03
CA SER A 522 30.37 29.40 10.22
C SER A 522 31.50 29.91 9.35
N SER A 523 32.68 29.28 9.45
CA SER A 523 33.85 29.64 8.62
C SER A 523 33.61 29.34 7.13
N ALA A 524 32.88 28.25 6.82
CA ALA A 524 32.49 27.96 5.45
C ALA A 524 31.59 29.03 4.83
N LEU A 525 30.65 29.61 5.61
CA LEU A 525 29.78 30.69 5.18
C LEU A 525 30.55 32.01 4.95
N ASP A 526 31.53 32.32 5.77
CA ASP A 526 32.38 33.50 5.59
C ASP A 526 33.19 33.41 4.28
N ASP A 527 33.83 32.27 4.05
CA ASP A 527 34.67 32.08 2.84
C ASP A 527 33.84 32.06 1.55
N VAL A 528 32.71 31.33 1.53
CA VAL A 528 31.82 31.29 0.34
C VAL A 528 31.22 32.67 0.07
N THR A 529 30.95 33.47 1.11
CA THR A 529 30.44 34.83 0.93
C THR A 529 31.50 35.75 0.34
N ARG A 530 32.77 35.62 0.77
CA ARG A 530 33.89 36.37 0.13
C ARG A 530 34.05 35.98 -1.32
N ALA A 531 34.00 34.69 -1.65
CA ALA A 531 34.07 34.23 -3.03
C ALA A 531 32.93 34.80 -3.90
N ILE A 532 31.70 34.81 -3.39
CA ILE A 532 30.53 35.39 -4.07
C ILE A 532 30.69 36.90 -4.29
N LEU A 533 31.28 37.64 -3.35
CA LEU A 533 31.55 39.08 -3.49
C LEU A 533 32.61 39.36 -4.55
N MET A 534 33.53 38.41 -4.76
CA MET A 534 34.57 38.53 -5.80
C MET A 534 34.06 38.14 -7.19
N ASP A 535 33.22 37.10 -7.26
CA ASP A 535 32.61 36.64 -8.49
C ASP A 535 31.13 36.21 -8.25
N GLY A 536 30.22 37.14 -8.50
CA GLY A 536 28.78 36.94 -8.36
C GLY A 536 28.18 35.98 -9.40
N THR A 537 28.95 35.46 -10.36
CA THR A 537 28.49 34.51 -11.37
C THR A 537 28.69 33.05 -10.94
N LEU A 538 29.27 32.83 -9.76
CA LEU A 538 29.40 31.50 -9.16
C LEU A 538 28.06 31.00 -8.56
N TYR A 539 27.09 30.75 -9.42
CA TYR A 539 25.72 30.41 -8.98
C TYR A 539 25.66 29.18 -8.03
N PHE A 540 26.52 28.19 -8.25
CA PHE A 540 26.60 27.03 -7.33
C PHE A 540 27.10 27.44 -5.92
N ALA A 541 27.85 28.51 -5.76
CA ALA A 541 28.31 29.00 -4.48
C ALA A 541 27.12 29.55 -3.63
N TYR A 542 26.15 30.22 -4.25
CA TYR A 542 24.90 30.58 -3.58
C TYR A 542 24.13 29.37 -3.12
N PHE A 543 24.05 28.30 -3.93
CA PHE A 543 23.44 27.03 -3.55
C PHE A 543 24.13 26.40 -2.34
N CYS A 544 25.48 26.38 -2.31
CA CYS A 544 26.25 25.91 -1.17
C CYS A 544 26.00 26.79 0.06
N ARG A 545 25.96 28.09 -0.08
CA ARG A 545 25.70 29.01 1.03
C ARG A 545 24.33 28.80 1.65
N ALA A 546 23.30 28.59 0.84
CA ALA A 546 21.98 28.24 1.32
C ALA A 546 21.97 26.90 2.11
N ASN A 547 22.63 25.88 1.58
CA ASN A 547 22.72 24.57 2.23
C ASN A 547 23.49 24.62 3.55
N TRP A 548 24.62 25.34 3.62
CA TRP A 548 25.40 25.44 4.86
C TRP A 548 24.71 26.31 5.92
N ARG A 549 23.91 27.32 5.52
CA ARG A 549 22.99 28.01 6.44
C ARG A 549 21.96 27.07 7.01
N TYR A 550 21.38 26.22 6.18
CA TYR A 550 20.44 25.20 6.66
C TYR A 550 21.09 24.27 7.69
N LYS A 551 22.30 23.78 7.41
CA LYS A 551 23.05 22.92 8.34
C LYS A 551 23.38 23.63 9.66
N LEU A 552 23.76 24.88 9.60
CA LEU A 552 23.99 25.70 10.79
C LEU A 552 22.71 25.89 11.61
N LEU A 553 21.56 26.07 10.93
CA LEU A 553 20.25 26.15 11.60
C LEU A 553 19.84 24.83 12.24
N GLU A 554 20.09 23.69 11.58
CA GLU A 554 19.85 22.34 12.16
C GLU A 554 20.71 22.15 13.41
N TYR A 555 21.98 22.50 13.35
CA TYR A 555 22.91 22.44 14.48
C TYR A 555 22.43 23.31 15.66
N LYS A 556 22.11 24.58 15.42
CA LYS A 556 21.56 25.48 16.44
C LYS A 556 20.30 24.94 17.11
N ARG A 557 19.36 24.37 16.31
CA ARG A 557 18.14 23.73 16.82
C ARG A 557 18.46 22.54 17.70
N ALA A 558 19.39 21.70 17.31
CA ALA A 558 19.82 20.53 18.08
C ALA A 558 20.42 20.91 19.42
N MET A 559 21.10 22.08 19.48
CA MET A 559 21.67 22.64 20.72
C MET A 559 20.65 23.43 21.57
N GLY A 560 19.39 23.58 21.09
CA GLY A 560 18.36 24.33 21.79
C GLY A 560 18.51 25.86 21.66
N GLU A 561 19.31 26.33 20.71
CA GLU A 561 19.49 27.74 20.45
C GLU A 561 18.32 28.32 19.63
N ALA A 562 18.02 29.60 19.84
CA ALA A 562 17.00 30.30 19.06
C ALA A 562 17.45 30.43 17.60
N THR A 563 16.58 30.06 16.66
CA THR A 563 16.82 30.25 15.22
C THR A 563 16.19 31.56 14.77
N ASP A 564 16.97 32.40 14.05
CA ASP A 564 16.47 33.66 13.50
C ASP A 564 15.69 33.42 12.20
N LYS A 565 14.53 34.05 12.09
CA LYS A 565 13.73 34.07 10.85
C LYS A 565 14.52 34.68 9.69
N ALA A 566 15.41 35.60 9.95
CA ALA A 566 16.28 36.22 8.96
C ALA A 566 17.23 35.23 8.28
N ASP A 567 17.78 34.26 9.03
CA ASP A 567 18.63 33.20 8.46
C ASP A 567 17.88 32.38 7.41
N PHE A 568 16.60 32.08 7.67
CA PHE A 568 15.76 31.37 6.73
C PHE A 568 15.45 32.19 5.47
N GLU A 569 15.15 33.50 5.62
CA GLU A 569 14.91 34.38 4.49
C GLU A 569 16.16 34.55 3.60
N LEU A 570 17.33 34.64 4.19
CA LEU A 570 18.59 34.70 3.46
C LEU A 570 18.86 33.43 2.64
N MET A 571 18.56 32.26 3.23
CA MET A 571 18.67 30.97 2.55
C MET A 571 17.72 30.89 1.35
N MET A 572 16.47 31.31 1.50
CA MET A 572 15.48 31.33 0.43
C MET A 572 15.90 32.28 -0.71
N ARG A 573 16.47 33.45 -0.40
CA ARG A 573 17.01 34.38 -1.40
C ARG A 573 18.17 33.79 -2.19
N ASP A 574 19.04 33.02 -1.55
CA ASP A 574 20.13 32.34 -2.25
C ASP A 574 19.62 31.30 -3.24
N TYR A 575 18.61 30.49 -2.86
CA TYR A 575 17.97 29.60 -3.80
C TYR A 575 17.26 30.33 -4.94
N ASP A 576 16.56 31.45 -4.66
CA ASP A 576 15.92 32.28 -5.69
C ASP A 576 16.91 32.83 -6.66
N TYR A 577 18.06 33.25 -6.16
CA TYR A 577 19.13 33.78 -7.02
C TYR A 577 19.64 32.70 -8.00
N VAL A 578 19.85 31.47 -7.51
CA VAL A 578 20.25 30.34 -8.36
C VAL A 578 19.17 30.02 -9.39
N ILE A 579 17.91 29.90 -8.98
CA ILE A 579 16.77 29.56 -9.83
C ILE A 579 16.58 30.59 -10.96
N ASN A 580 16.75 31.90 -10.65
CA ASN A 580 16.57 32.98 -11.62
C ASN A 580 17.67 33.02 -12.68
N HIS A 581 18.88 32.54 -12.36
CA HIS A 581 20.03 32.61 -13.29
C HIS A 581 20.32 31.23 -13.94
N LEU A 582 19.92 30.13 -13.29
CA LEU A 582 20.05 28.75 -13.77
C LEU A 582 18.70 28.04 -13.66
N PRO A 583 17.77 28.29 -14.59
CA PRO A 583 16.42 27.65 -14.53
C PRO A 583 16.42 26.12 -14.68
N ASP A 584 17.52 25.54 -15.16
CA ASP A 584 17.73 24.10 -15.31
C ASP A 584 18.40 23.46 -14.08
N PHE A 585 18.71 24.24 -13.03
CA PHE A 585 19.34 23.73 -11.81
C PHE A 585 18.28 23.10 -10.88
N SER A 586 17.85 21.88 -11.17
CA SER A 586 16.76 21.14 -10.48
C SER A 586 16.96 21.05 -8.97
N PHE A 587 18.20 20.97 -8.50
CA PHE A 587 18.55 20.83 -7.08
C PHE A 587 18.17 22.04 -6.21
N ALA A 588 18.22 23.27 -6.78
CA ALA A 588 17.81 24.45 -6.04
C ALA A 588 16.30 24.50 -5.82
N TYR A 589 15.52 24.12 -6.83
CA TYR A 589 14.06 23.97 -6.70
C TYR A 589 13.71 22.93 -5.66
N TYR A 590 14.36 21.76 -5.71
CA TYR A 590 14.12 20.66 -4.78
C TYR A 590 14.43 21.06 -3.32
N ASN A 591 15.62 21.59 -3.06
CA ASN A 591 16.00 21.98 -1.70
C ASN A 591 15.11 23.12 -1.17
N LYS A 592 14.75 24.08 -2.03
CA LYS A 592 13.79 25.13 -1.66
C LYS A 592 12.43 24.56 -1.29
N ALA A 593 11.93 23.57 -2.03
CA ALA A 593 10.68 22.89 -1.73
C ALA A 593 10.75 22.17 -0.37
N ASN A 594 11.86 21.48 -0.05
CA ASN A 594 12.07 20.87 1.25
C ASN A 594 11.97 21.91 2.38
N MET A 595 12.54 23.09 2.18
CA MET A 595 12.48 24.18 3.17
C MET A 595 11.06 24.71 3.37
N LEU A 596 10.29 24.80 2.31
CA LEU A 596 8.88 25.21 2.38
C LEU A 596 8.03 24.15 3.11
N CYS A 597 8.33 22.87 2.94
CA CYS A 597 7.71 21.80 3.75
C CYS A 597 8.02 21.98 5.24
N VAL A 598 9.24 22.31 5.62
CA VAL A 598 9.61 22.62 7.02
C VAL A 598 8.80 23.79 7.57
N GLN A 599 8.46 24.78 6.72
CA GLN A 599 7.58 25.90 7.08
C GLN A 599 6.09 25.59 6.99
N GLN A 600 5.72 24.38 6.58
CA GLN A 600 4.33 23.97 6.35
C GLN A 600 3.63 24.70 5.19
N ASP A 601 4.38 25.36 4.30
CA ASP A 601 3.84 25.91 3.04
C ASP A 601 3.86 24.82 1.94
N PHE A 602 2.97 23.82 2.13
CA PHE A 602 2.90 22.65 1.25
C PHE A 602 2.51 22.99 -0.19
N LYS A 603 1.69 24.04 -0.40
CA LYS A 603 1.27 24.44 -1.75
C LYS A 603 2.45 25.01 -2.55
N ALA A 604 3.22 25.89 -1.94
CA ALA A 604 4.43 26.41 -2.57
C ALA A 604 5.47 25.28 -2.77
N ALA A 605 5.65 24.41 -1.78
CA ALA A 605 6.55 23.25 -1.89
C ALA A 605 6.22 22.37 -3.10
N ILE A 606 4.96 21.99 -3.30
CA ILE A 606 4.49 21.20 -4.46
C ILE A 606 4.83 21.90 -5.78
N SER A 607 4.68 23.24 -5.85
CA SER A 607 5.03 24.01 -7.04
C SER A 607 6.53 23.90 -7.36
N TYR A 608 7.39 24.06 -6.36
CA TYR A 608 8.84 23.96 -6.54
C TYR A 608 9.31 22.52 -6.83
N TYR A 609 8.76 21.50 -6.20
CA TYR A 609 9.01 20.11 -6.59
C TYR A 609 8.60 19.85 -8.04
N THR A 610 7.48 20.42 -8.48
CA THR A 610 7.03 20.28 -9.87
C THR A 610 8.01 20.91 -10.84
N GLN A 611 8.61 22.06 -10.50
CA GLN A 611 9.64 22.69 -11.31
C GLN A 611 10.94 21.85 -11.32
N ALA A 612 11.36 21.29 -10.17
CA ALA A 612 12.49 20.36 -10.10
C ALA A 612 12.30 19.16 -11.03
N ILE A 613 11.11 18.54 -11.01
CA ILE A 613 10.75 17.40 -11.86
C ILE A 613 10.67 17.80 -13.34
N THR A 614 10.22 19.01 -13.64
CA THR A 614 10.15 19.52 -15.03
C THR A 614 11.56 19.72 -15.60
N SER A 615 12.51 20.17 -14.77
CA SER A 615 13.91 20.33 -15.15
C SER A 615 14.65 19.00 -15.23
N ASP A 616 14.30 18.04 -14.39
CA ASP A 616 14.86 16.67 -14.37
C ASP A 616 13.76 15.65 -14.13
N GLY A 617 13.30 15.01 -15.21
CA GLY A 617 12.22 14.01 -15.17
C GLY A 617 12.59 12.70 -14.48
N ASP A 618 13.88 12.46 -14.20
CA ASP A 618 14.37 11.27 -13.50
C ASP A 618 14.72 11.57 -12.01
N PHE A 619 14.31 12.72 -11.47
CA PHE A 619 14.62 13.17 -10.11
C PHE A 619 13.73 12.44 -9.07
N ALA A 620 14.16 11.26 -8.66
CA ALA A 620 13.40 10.34 -7.79
C ALA A 620 12.98 10.98 -6.46
N GLU A 621 13.89 11.71 -5.81
CA GLU A 621 13.66 12.38 -4.52
C GLU A 621 12.58 13.45 -4.60
N ALA A 622 12.54 14.18 -5.71
CA ALA A 622 11.53 15.21 -5.91
C ALA A 622 10.13 14.59 -6.05
N TYR A 623 10.01 13.47 -6.77
CA TYR A 623 8.75 12.70 -6.81
C TYR A 623 8.38 12.18 -5.43
N PHE A 624 9.32 11.59 -4.70
CA PHE A 624 9.06 11.02 -3.39
C PHE A 624 8.54 12.07 -2.41
N ASN A 625 9.26 13.18 -2.25
CA ASN A 625 8.90 14.24 -1.32
C ASN A 625 7.62 14.98 -1.75
N ARG A 626 7.38 15.18 -3.05
CA ARG A 626 6.11 15.73 -3.55
C ARG A 626 4.96 14.79 -3.28
N GLY A 627 5.16 13.49 -3.50
CA GLY A 627 4.18 12.45 -3.21
C GLY A 627 3.78 12.42 -1.73
N LEU A 628 4.75 12.47 -0.82
CA LEU A 628 4.49 12.61 0.62
C LEU A 628 3.74 13.90 0.94
N THR A 629 4.11 15.01 0.31
CA THR A 629 3.44 16.30 0.52
C THR A 629 1.99 16.26 0.05
N TYR A 630 1.68 15.62 -1.09
CA TYR A 630 0.31 15.39 -1.55
C TYR A 630 -0.49 14.53 -0.57
N ILE A 631 0.08 13.44 -0.07
CA ILE A 631 -0.59 12.59 0.93
C ILE A 631 -0.89 13.39 2.20
N TYR A 632 0.06 14.19 2.67
CA TYR A 632 -0.10 15.00 3.87
C TYR A 632 -1.24 16.02 3.77
N ILE A 633 -1.48 16.60 2.59
CA ILE A 633 -2.60 17.52 2.35
C ILE A 633 -3.91 16.84 1.92
N GLY A 634 -3.94 15.49 1.89
CA GLY A 634 -5.14 14.68 1.58
C GLY A 634 -5.36 14.40 0.09
N GLU A 635 -4.43 14.77 -0.81
CA GLU A 635 -4.51 14.45 -2.25
C GLU A 635 -3.87 13.08 -2.54
N HIS A 636 -4.48 12.01 -2.03
CA HIS A 636 -3.91 10.64 -2.03
C HIS A 636 -3.60 10.12 -3.43
N GLU A 637 -4.49 10.29 -4.40
CA GLU A 637 -4.29 9.80 -5.78
C GLU A 637 -3.01 10.37 -6.42
N LYS A 638 -2.81 11.68 -6.29
CA LYS A 638 -1.60 12.34 -6.81
C LYS A 638 -0.35 11.89 -6.05
N GLY A 639 -0.49 11.73 -4.72
CA GLY A 639 0.58 11.24 -3.88
C GLY A 639 1.03 9.83 -4.26
N ILE A 640 0.09 8.91 -4.47
CA ILE A 640 0.36 7.54 -4.89
C ILE A 640 1.02 7.52 -6.27
N ALA A 641 0.56 8.33 -7.22
CA ALA A 641 1.16 8.41 -8.55
C ALA A 641 2.64 8.87 -8.50
N ASP A 642 2.95 9.86 -7.67
CA ASP A 642 4.31 10.32 -7.47
C ASP A 642 5.19 9.30 -6.75
N LEU A 643 4.66 8.62 -5.72
CA LEU A 643 5.36 7.56 -5.02
C LEU A 643 5.64 6.36 -5.94
N SER A 644 4.69 5.99 -6.81
CA SER A 644 4.91 4.97 -7.84
C SER A 644 6.09 5.35 -8.74
N LYS A 645 6.12 6.61 -9.20
CA LYS A 645 7.23 7.10 -10.03
C LYS A 645 8.55 7.11 -9.27
N ALA A 646 8.58 7.53 -8.01
CA ALA A 646 9.77 7.47 -7.16
C ALA A 646 10.29 6.04 -6.98
N GLY A 647 9.37 5.08 -6.78
CA GLY A 647 9.70 3.64 -6.71
C GLY A 647 10.31 3.10 -8.00
N GLU A 648 9.76 3.48 -9.18
CA GLU A 648 10.35 3.17 -10.48
C GLU A 648 11.79 3.69 -10.59
N LEU A 649 12.04 4.90 -10.09
CA LEU A 649 13.35 5.55 -10.15
C LEU A 649 14.31 5.07 -9.05
N GLY A 650 13.89 4.11 -8.21
CA GLY A 650 14.75 3.40 -7.26
C GLY A 650 14.60 3.77 -5.80
N ILE A 651 13.59 4.56 -5.42
CA ILE A 651 13.22 4.79 -4.00
C ILE A 651 12.19 3.74 -3.58
N TYR A 652 12.66 2.55 -3.21
CA TYR A 652 11.80 1.38 -2.97
C TYR A 652 10.88 1.50 -1.77
N GLN A 653 11.24 2.33 -0.76
CA GLN A 653 10.37 2.65 0.38
C GLN A 653 9.02 3.22 -0.07
N ALA A 654 8.94 3.80 -1.27
CA ALA A 654 7.70 4.31 -1.84
C ALA A 654 6.61 3.23 -1.94
N TYR A 655 6.97 1.99 -2.29
CA TYR A 655 6.00 0.88 -2.38
C TYR A 655 5.39 0.49 -1.03
N ASN A 656 6.16 0.61 0.07
CA ASN A 656 5.64 0.40 1.41
C ASN A 656 4.60 1.47 1.81
N LEU A 657 4.77 2.69 1.30
CA LEU A 657 3.82 3.79 1.53
C LEU A 657 2.56 3.64 0.68
N ILE A 658 2.71 3.28 -0.59
CA ILE A 658 1.57 3.05 -1.50
C ILE A 658 0.59 2.06 -0.88
N SER A 659 1.09 0.92 -0.37
CA SER A 659 0.25 -0.10 0.26
C SER A 659 -0.53 0.35 1.51
N ARG A 660 -0.17 1.50 2.11
CA ARG A 660 -0.88 2.07 3.27
C ARG A 660 -2.02 3.00 2.88
N PHE A 661 -1.92 3.64 1.72
CA PHE A 661 -2.82 4.72 1.30
C PHE A 661 -3.69 4.34 0.09
N GLN A 662 -3.52 3.15 -0.44
CA GLN A 662 -4.33 2.55 -1.49
C GLN A 662 -5.39 1.60 -0.91
#